data_65cdae33983e1155f0005196a737bb13
#
_entry.id   65cdae33983e1155f0005196a737bb13
#
_cell.length_a   1.000
_cell.length_b   1.000
_cell.length_c   1.000
_cell.angle_alpha   90.00
_cell.angle_beta   90.00
_cell.angle_gamma   90.00
#
_symmetry.space_group_name_H-M   'P 1'
#
loop_
_entity.id
_entity.type
_entity.pdbx_description
1 polymer ?
#
loop_
_entity_poly.entity_id
_entity_poly.type
_entity_poly.pdbx_seq_one_letter_code
_entity_poly.pdbx_strand_id
1 'polypeptide(L)'
;RSVSRGLGDVYKRQINPWVFRQSLFRGAAYGAYRAKKCDNVAKCGTNEIFYAKILIMMKFDQRYEKYKAPFGAVEAGRPVRFFMETDRDDSKITLRLWVDGREELISGAREEGGVSFTYTPAHSGIVWYYFLIDGPEGRRYYSGTEGEGSIYTEQPDSYQLTVYDPYETPDWFKNTIVYQIFPDRFRRPGEILGIEEHTRLFGTPRLHGNWSDSPDYLPVNGQRYYVPEDFFGGNLYGVKEKLPYLKSLGVGCIYLNPIFLSSTNHRYNTADYMTVDPMLGGDRALAELAAAAKEYGIRLMLDGVFSHTGSESVYFKEAQSNPHSPCRDWYDFTEYPDKYRCWWGFETLPEVKELTPSYMEFIGGVMEKYARMGITSWRLDVADELPDGFIEFLRKRLKSIDPDGVLLGEVWEEATNKHSMGGRRKYVDGHELDSVMDYPFRRLLMDFFLGRTDGEGLARGLLRLMENYPPQFYESLLNLMGSHDVVRAITALSGAPERDALTKEQQAAYSPTIEQLKAGRKRFMAAAAVQYMMPGAPCLYYGDEAGLTGMADPFNRGTYPWGQEDTEIIAYFQKLGELHKRAKGGCAFAGRGDVFALYRPEVICMVNRSCEPVTACFADKDFCGNIRAELENGCIERELPPYGAAILIKGQEERA
;
A
#
# COMPACT_ATOMS: atom_id res chain seq x y z
N ARG A 1 32.56 7.76 -20.29
CA ARG A 1 31.24 7.05 -20.26
C ARG A 1 30.27 7.87 -19.43
N SER A 2 29.41 8.60 -20.10
CA SER A 2 28.28 9.28 -19.48
C SER A 2 27.16 8.25 -19.28
N VAL A 3 26.77 8.01 -18.03
CA VAL A 3 25.61 7.18 -17.69
C VAL A 3 24.44 8.14 -17.50
N SER A 4 23.46 8.07 -18.39
CA SER A 4 22.15 8.67 -18.19
C SER A 4 21.43 7.85 -17.12
N ARG A 5 21.45 8.29 -15.86
CA ARG A 5 20.68 7.71 -14.78
C ARG A 5 19.38 8.49 -14.64
N GLY A 6 18.32 7.94 -15.22
CA GLY A 6 16.96 8.38 -14.92
C GLY A 6 16.52 7.94 -13.51
N LEU A 7 15.42 8.49 -13.01
CA LEU A 7 14.80 8.16 -11.72
C LEU A 7 14.75 6.66 -11.37
N GLY A 8 14.77 5.76 -12.37
CA GLY A 8 14.79 4.31 -12.17
C GLY A 8 16.05 3.72 -11.50
N ASP A 9 17.18 4.42 -11.55
CA ASP A 9 18.44 3.90 -10.96
C ASP A 9 18.54 4.11 -9.44
N VAL A 10 17.71 4.96 -8.89
CA VAL A 10 17.72 5.32 -7.47
C VAL A 10 16.95 4.31 -6.64
N TYR A 11 15.85 3.74 -7.19
CA TYR A 11 15.10 2.65 -6.54
C TYR A 11 15.91 1.37 -6.33
N LYS A 12 16.92 1.11 -7.16
CA LYS A 12 17.79 -0.08 -7.02
C LYS A 12 18.72 -0.04 -5.79
N ARG A 13 18.92 1.11 -5.17
CA ARG A 13 19.82 1.22 -4.01
C ARG A 13 19.14 0.99 -2.67
N GLN A 14 17.82 1.03 -2.60
CA GLN A 14 17.05 0.79 -1.38
C GLN A 14 16.63 -0.68 -1.18
N ILE A 15 16.68 -1.51 -2.22
CA ILE A 15 16.46 -2.94 -2.05
C ILE A 15 17.72 -3.53 -1.43
N ASN A 16 17.64 -3.85 -0.14
CA ASN A 16 18.69 -4.52 0.61
C ASN A 16 19.19 -5.74 -0.20
N PRO A 17 20.50 -5.84 -0.56
CA PRO A 17 21.03 -6.94 -1.37
C PRO A 17 20.76 -8.33 -0.78
N TRP A 18 20.39 -8.41 0.51
CA TRP A 18 20.05 -9.63 1.22
C TRP A 18 18.69 -10.22 0.80
N VAL A 19 17.70 -9.39 0.50
CA VAL A 19 16.36 -9.83 0.09
C VAL A 19 16.38 -10.42 -1.33
N PHE A 20 17.20 -9.89 -2.23
CA PHE A 20 17.28 -10.36 -3.61
C PHE A 20 18.02 -11.70 -3.74
N ARG A 21 18.95 -12.03 -2.85
CA ARG A 21 19.65 -13.32 -2.87
C ARG A 21 18.81 -14.49 -2.34
N GLN A 22 17.83 -14.24 -1.47
CA GLN A 22 17.00 -15.31 -0.93
C GLN A 22 15.86 -15.73 -1.88
N SER A 23 15.32 -14.82 -2.71
CA SER A 23 14.23 -15.16 -3.63
C SER A 23 14.67 -15.95 -4.86
N LEU A 24 15.89 -15.77 -5.34
CA LEU A 24 16.41 -16.49 -6.52
C LEU A 24 16.88 -17.93 -6.23
N PHE A 25 17.22 -18.24 -4.98
CA PHE A 25 17.67 -19.59 -4.63
C PHE A 25 16.56 -20.54 -4.13
N ARG A 26 15.39 -20.03 -3.73
CA ARG A 26 14.28 -20.86 -3.22
C ARG A 26 13.35 -21.42 -4.32
N GLY A 27 13.25 -20.81 -5.48
CA GLY A 27 12.43 -21.32 -6.59
C GLY A 27 12.96 -22.58 -7.25
N ALA A 28 14.28 -22.79 -7.26
CA ALA A 28 14.90 -23.94 -7.92
C ALA A 28 14.98 -25.22 -7.03
N ALA A 29 14.94 -25.08 -5.71
CA ALA A 29 15.06 -26.20 -4.78
C ALA A 29 13.71 -26.92 -4.51
N TYR A 30 12.58 -26.22 -4.58
CA TYR A 30 11.26 -26.77 -4.29
C TYR A 30 10.67 -27.61 -5.44
N GLY A 31 10.99 -27.28 -6.69
CA GLY A 31 10.54 -28.05 -7.87
C GLY A 31 11.25 -29.39 -8.03
N ALA A 32 12.49 -29.52 -7.57
CA ALA A 32 13.28 -30.74 -7.71
C ALA A 32 12.95 -31.80 -6.63
N TYR A 33 12.36 -31.42 -5.52
CA TYR A 33 12.05 -32.35 -4.41
C TYR A 33 10.74 -33.10 -4.60
N ARG A 34 9.78 -32.59 -5.37
CA ARG A 34 8.50 -33.25 -5.65
C ARG A 34 8.56 -34.32 -6.76
N ALA A 35 9.49 -34.21 -7.70
CA ALA A 35 9.60 -35.13 -8.83
C ALA A 35 10.36 -36.42 -8.52
N LYS A 36 11.06 -36.54 -7.38
CA LYS A 36 11.84 -37.75 -7.01
C LYS A 36 11.17 -38.65 -5.99
N LYS A 37 9.94 -38.39 -5.57
CA LYS A 37 9.27 -39.12 -4.48
C LYS A 37 8.38 -40.27 -4.92
N CYS A 38 8.27 -40.59 -6.22
CA CYS A 38 7.40 -41.67 -6.70
C CYS A 38 8.07 -43.02 -7.04
N ASP A 39 9.40 -43.13 -7.13
CA ASP A 39 9.99 -44.35 -7.64
C ASP A 39 11.00 -45.10 -6.74
N ASN A 40 11.09 -44.79 -5.45
CA ASN A 40 11.99 -45.54 -4.55
C ASN A 40 11.42 -45.78 -3.14
N VAL A 41 10.32 -46.50 -3.03
CA VAL A 41 9.76 -46.93 -1.72
C VAL A 41 10.29 -48.31 -1.31
N ALA A 42 11.47 -48.71 -1.69
CA ALA A 42 11.95 -50.05 -1.33
C ALA A 42 13.39 -50.18 -0.88
N LYS A 43 14.03 -49.14 -0.35
CA LYS A 43 15.30 -49.29 0.42
C LYS A 43 15.73 -47.96 1.05
N CYS A 44 15.11 -47.58 2.15
CA CYS A 44 15.76 -46.70 3.10
C CYS A 44 15.31 -47.04 4.51
N GLY A 45 16.27 -47.47 5.31
CA GLY A 45 16.00 -48.06 6.60
C GLY A 45 15.62 -46.99 7.66
N THR A 46 14.88 -47.47 8.63
CA THR A 46 14.57 -47.01 9.99
C THR A 46 14.70 -45.53 10.37
N ASN A 47 15.61 -44.73 9.81
CA ASN A 47 15.82 -43.33 10.20
C ASN A 47 14.80 -42.36 9.58
N GLU A 48 14.36 -42.53 8.33
CA GLU A 48 13.36 -41.62 7.71
C GLU A 48 11.95 -41.82 8.28
N ILE A 49 11.62 -43.06 8.71
CA ILE A 49 10.35 -43.33 9.40
C ILE A 49 10.35 -42.66 10.78
N PHE A 50 11.50 -42.55 11.43
CA PHE A 50 11.65 -41.88 12.73
C PHE A 50 11.53 -40.35 12.60
N TYR A 51 12.12 -39.75 11.56
CA TYR A 51 11.96 -38.32 11.26
C TYR A 51 10.53 -37.96 10.83
N ALA A 52 9.86 -38.78 10.04
CA ALA A 52 8.46 -38.57 9.69
C ALA A 52 7.52 -38.69 10.91
N LYS A 53 7.86 -39.57 11.87
CA LYS A 53 7.12 -39.69 13.13
C LYS A 53 7.35 -38.51 14.05
N ILE A 54 8.56 -37.92 14.07
CA ILE A 54 8.89 -36.70 14.85
C ILE A 54 8.15 -35.48 14.32
N LEU A 55 7.99 -35.37 12.98
CA LEU A 55 7.26 -34.25 12.34
C LEU A 55 5.75 -34.28 12.61
N ILE A 56 5.16 -35.40 13.00
CA ILE A 56 3.72 -35.54 13.30
C ILE A 56 3.41 -35.14 14.77
N MET A 57 4.41 -34.97 15.63
CA MET A 57 4.25 -34.86 17.08
C MET A 57 4.35 -33.41 17.62
N MET A 58 4.56 -32.39 16.80
CA MET A 58 4.60 -30.98 17.23
C MET A 58 3.94 -30.10 16.19
N LYS A 59 3.02 -29.25 16.66
CA LYS A 59 2.30 -28.31 15.78
C LYS A 59 2.06 -26.98 16.47
N PHE A 60 2.40 -25.92 15.75
CA PHE A 60 2.04 -24.54 16.05
C PHE A 60 1.76 -23.82 14.72
N ASP A 61 0.62 -23.14 14.66
CA ASP A 61 0.23 -22.35 13.51
C ASP A 61 -0.38 -21.03 14.00
N GLN A 62 0.38 -19.97 13.90
CA GLN A 62 0.00 -18.66 14.46
C GLN A 62 -1.30 -18.08 13.87
N ARG A 63 -1.79 -18.64 12.75
CA ARG A 63 -3.02 -18.23 12.10
C ARG A 63 -4.30 -18.64 12.87
N TYR A 64 -4.19 -19.55 13.82
CA TYR A 64 -5.34 -20.06 14.56
C TYR A 64 -5.24 -19.71 16.04
N GLU A 65 -6.34 -19.22 16.61
CA GLU A 65 -6.43 -18.86 18.05
C GLU A 65 -6.20 -20.06 18.98
N LYS A 66 -6.36 -21.27 18.49
CA LYS A 66 -5.91 -22.47 19.24
C LYS A 66 -4.45 -22.36 19.64
N TYR A 67 -3.60 -21.83 18.77
CA TYR A 67 -2.13 -21.79 18.95
C TYR A 67 -1.62 -20.44 19.40
N LYS A 68 -2.23 -19.32 18.94
CA LYS A 68 -1.89 -17.95 19.36
C LYS A 68 -3.16 -17.14 19.55
N ALA A 69 -3.44 -16.76 20.78
CA ALA A 69 -4.62 -15.97 21.14
C ALA A 69 -4.23 -14.70 21.93
N PRO A 70 -4.74 -13.52 21.53
CA PRO A 70 -5.63 -13.29 20.40
C PRO A 70 -4.92 -13.44 19.05
N PHE A 71 -5.70 -13.54 17.97
CA PHE A 71 -5.19 -13.49 16.59
C PHE A 71 -4.56 -12.12 16.29
N GLY A 72 -3.48 -12.12 15.53
CA GLY A 72 -2.90 -10.88 14.98
C GLY A 72 -2.04 -10.09 15.96
N ALA A 73 -1.94 -8.79 15.70
CA ALA A 73 -1.25 -7.81 16.54
C ALA A 73 -2.01 -7.59 17.85
N VAL A 74 -1.30 -7.14 18.89
CA VAL A 74 -1.86 -7.02 20.26
C VAL A 74 -1.54 -5.66 20.87
N GLU A 75 -2.41 -5.18 21.76
CA GLU A 75 -2.15 -3.99 22.54
C GLU A 75 -1.09 -4.26 23.64
N ALA A 76 -0.25 -3.28 23.91
CA ALA A 76 0.64 -3.29 25.05
C ALA A 76 -0.14 -3.50 26.36
N GLY A 77 0.39 -4.33 27.27
CA GLY A 77 -0.27 -4.69 28.51
C GLY A 77 -1.30 -5.82 28.42
N ARG A 78 -1.68 -6.29 27.23
CA ARG A 78 -2.60 -7.42 27.06
C ARG A 78 -1.84 -8.75 26.96
N PRO A 79 -2.26 -9.80 27.68
CA PRO A 79 -1.60 -11.10 27.64
C PRO A 79 -1.86 -11.80 26.30
N VAL A 80 -0.83 -12.45 25.77
CA VAL A 80 -0.89 -13.34 24.60
C VAL A 80 -0.61 -14.76 25.07
N ARG A 81 -1.53 -15.67 24.75
CA ARG A 81 -1.33 -17.10 24.97
C ARG A 81 -0.76 -17.74 23.71
N PHE A 82 0.29 -18.53 23.86
CA PHE A 82 0.81 -19.43 22.85
C PHE A 82 0.60 -20.86 23.29
N PHE A 83 0.30 -21.76 22.35
CA PHE A 83 0.09 -23.18 22.63
C PHE A 83 0.80 -24.03 21.58
N MET A 84 1.77 -24.81 21.99
CA MET A 84 2.45 -25.81 21.17
C MET A 84 1.77 -27.16 21.38
N GLU A 85 1.06 -27.65 20.38
CA GLU A 85 0.47 -28.99 20.39
C GLU A 85 1.58 -30.05 20.29
N THR A 86 1.63 -30.97 21.25
CA THR A 86 2.61 -32.05 21.29
C THR A 86 2.21 -33.11 22.28
N ASP A 87 2.51 -34.37 21.96
CA ASP A 87 2.37 -35.53 22.85
C ASP A 87 3.74 -35.95 23.47
N ARG A 88 4.81 -35.17 23.19
CA ARG A 88 6.15 -35.47 23.74
C ARG A 88 6.29 -34.97 25.17
N ASP A 89 6.44 -35.90 26.09
CA ASP A 89 6.73 -35.61 27.52
C ASP A 89 8.22 -35.57 27.82
N ASP A 90 9.06 -36.06 26.90
CA ASP A 90 10.51 -36.18 27.05
C ASP A 90 11.29 -34.90 26.70
N SER A 91 10.61 -33.85 26.27
CA SER A 91 11.24 -32.60 25.82
C SER A 91 10.76 -31.41 26.65
N LYS A 92 11.71 -30.53 26.99
CA LYS A 92 11.42 -29.22 27.57
C LYS A 92 11.22 -28.24 26.41
N ILE A 93 10.04 -27.59 26.33
CA ILE A 93 9.74 -26.56 25.36
C ILE A 93 9.80 -25.21 26.05
N THR A 94 10.50 -24.25 25.43
CA THR A 94 10.67 -22.88 25.94
C THR A 94 10.31 -21.92 24.81
N LEU A 95 9.44 -20.93 25.08
CA LEU A 95 9.19 -19.84 24.16
C LEU A 95 10.33 -18.82 24.28
N ARG A 96 11.02 -18.58 23.19
CA ARG A 96 12.08 -17.59 23.08
C ARG A 96 11.55 -16.34 22.39
N LEU A 97 11.69 -15.21 23.06
CA LEU A 97 11.33 -13.90 22.56
C LEU A 97 12.59 -13.06 22.35
N TRP A 98 12.54 -12.19 21.34
CA TRP A 98 13.50 -11.12 21.12
C TRP A 98 12.75 -9.80 21.12
N VAL A 99 12.98 -8.98 22.16
CA VAL A 99 12.28 -7.74 22.44
C VAL A 99 13.31 -6.65 22.65
N ASP A 100 13.28 -5.58 21.86
CA ASP A 100 14.18 -4.41 22.01
C ASP A 100 15.68 -4.78 22.12
N GLY A 101 16.11 -5.72 21.29
CA GLY A 101 17.50 -6.17 21.29
C GLY A 101 17.88 -7.10 22.42
N ARG A 102 16.92 -7.62 23.22
CA ARG A 102 17.14 -8.53 24.35
C ARG A 102 16.41 -9.85 24.15
N GLU A 103 17.03 -10.90 24.65
CA GLU A 103 16.42 -12.24 24.69
C GLU A 103 15.65 -12.43 25.98
N GLU A 104 14.42 -12.94 25.86
CA GLU A 104 13.60 -13.39 26.98
C GLU A 104 13.21 -14.86 26.74
N LEU A 105 13.22 -15.65 27.85
CA LEU A 105 12.89 -17.08 27.80
C LEU A 105 11.72 -17.37 28.75
N ILE A 106 10.62 -17.87 28.21
CA ILE A 106 9.42 -18.24 28.95
C ILE A 106 9.32 -19.76 29.01
N SER A 107 9.35 -20.33 30.19
CA SER A 107 9.12 -21.76 30.39
C SER A 107 7.64 -22.09 30.19
N GLY A 108 7.36 -23.14 29.43
CA GLY A 108 6.00 -23.58 29.19
C GLY A 108 5.39 -24.35 30.34
N ALA A 109 4.07 -24.22 30.49
CA ALA A 109 3.25 -25.03 31.39
C ALA A 109 2.63 -26.19 30.59
N ARG A 110 2.78 -27.43 31.10
CA ARG A 110 2.12 -28.60 30.49
C ARG A 110 0.61 -28.53 30.74
N GLU A 111 -0.14 -28.83 29.71
CA GLU A 111 -1.59 -29.00 29.72
C GLU A 111 -2.02 -30.10 28.76
N GLU A 112 -3.32 -30.43 28.72
CA GLU A 112 -3.84 -31.48 27.85
C GLU A 112 -3.52 -31.19 26.35
N GLY A 113 -2.80 -32.10 25.74
CA GLY A 113 -2.44 -32.03 24.31
C GLY A 113 -1.22 -31.15 23.99
N GLY A 114 -0.53 -30.55 24.99
CA GLY A 114 0.63 -29.76 24.66
C GLY A 114 1.26 -28.90 25.76
N VAL A 115 1.81 -27.77 25.37
CA VAL A 115 2.51 -26.84 26.26
C VAL A 115 2.03 -25.42 25.97
N SER A 116 1.57 -24.71 26.99
CA SER A 116 1.14 -23.32 26.91
C SER A 116 2.16 -22.35 27.48
N PHE A 117 2.13 -21.13 26.94
CA PHE A 117 2.96 -20.00 27.34
C PHE A 117 2.09 -18.75 27.41
N THR A 118 2.37 -17.85 28.31
CA THR A 118 1.73 -16.54 28.38
C THR A 118 2.80 -15.46 28.41
N TYR A 119 2.66 -14.49 27.53
CA TYR A 119 3.51 -13.31 27.47
C TYR A 119 2.66 -12.05 27.54
N THR A 120 3.08 -11.05 28.27
CA THR A 120 2.41 -9.75 28.34
C THR A 120 3.42 -8.67 27.94
N PRO A 121 3.33 -8.14 26.71
CA PRO A 121 4.24 -7.10 26.24
C PRO A 121 4.02 -5.80 27.03
N ALA A 122 5.11 -5.14 27.45
CA ALA A 122 5.03 -3.94 28.30
C ALA A 122 4.81 -2.66 27.50
N HIS A 123 5.23 -2.61 26.23
CA HIS A 123 5.17 -1.42 25.35
C HIS A 123 5.09 -1.83 23.89
N SER A 124 4.72 -0.88 23.03
CA SER A 124 4.63 -1.06 21.57
C SER A 124 5.98 -1.41 20.94
N GLY A 125 5.97 -2.14 19.84
CA GLY A 125 7.15 -2.58 19.11
C GLY A 125 6.96 -3.92 18.40
N ILE A 126 8.05 -4.57 18.03
CA ILE A 126 8.02 -5.90 17.43
C ILE A 126 8.67 -6.90 18.37
N VAL A 127 7.96 -7.99 18.61
CA VAL A 127 8.46 -9.18 19.31
C VAL A 127 8.70 -10.28 18.30
N TRP A 128 9.94 -10.68 18.15
CA TRP A 128 10.32 -11.81 17.31
C TRP A 128 10.37 -13.06 18.16
N TYR A 129 9.74 -14.18 17.73
CA TYR A 129 9.67 -15.36 18.56
C TYR A 129 9.79 -16.67 17.82
N TYR A 130 10.28 -17.69 18.52
CA TYR A 130 10.26 -19.10 18.14
C TYR A 130 10.35 -20.00 19.39
N PHE A 131 10.22 -21.30 19.23
CA PHE A 131 10.27 -22.25 20.33
C PHE A 131 11.59 -23.02 20.32
N LEU A 132 12.20 -23.14 21.51
CA LEU A 132 13.33 -24.01 21.79
C LEU A 132 12.80 -25.36 22.28
N ILE A 133 13.34 -26.44 21.76
CA ILE A 133 12.98 -27.82 22.12
C ILE A 133 14.24 -28.52 22.58
N ASP A 134 14.38 -28.71 23.89
CA ASP A 134 15.49 -29.44 24.50
C ASP A 134 15.02 -30.85 24.85
N GLY A 135 15.46 -31.85 24.07
CA GLY A 135 15.09 -33.25 24.20
C GLY A 135 16.30 -34.18 24.19
N PRO A 136 16.10 -35.51 24.27
CA PRO A 136 17.17 -36.49 24.27
C PRO A 136 18.13 -36.45 23.06
N GLU A 137 17.64 -35.93 21.94
CA GLU A 137 18.40 -35.78 20.70
C GLU A 137 19.16 -34.43 20.62
N GLY A 138 19.18 -33.66 21.70
CA GLY A 138 19.74 -32.34 21.80
C GLY A 138 18.73 -31.24 21.46
N ARG A 139 19.25 -30.00 21.31
CA ARG A 139 18.42 -28.82 21.03
C ARG A 139 17.93 -28.80 19.60
N ARG A 140 16.64 -28.47 19.43
CA ARG A 140 15.96 -28.20 18.18
C ARG A 140 15.20 -26.87 18.31
N TYR A 141 14.75 -26.36 17.18
CA TYR A 141 13.99 -25.12 17.10
C TYR A 141 12.70 -25.40 16.33
N TYR A 142 11.59 -24.81 16.77
CA TYR A 142 10.35 -24.82 16.00
C TYR A 142 9.99 -23.38 15.65
N SER A 143 9.86 -23.09 14.37
CA SER A 143 9.58 -21.75 13.87
C SER A 143 9.00 -21.75 12.47
N GLY A 144 8.61 -20.56 12.02
CA GLY A 144 8.21 -20.21 10.66
C GLY A 144 8.27 -18.70 10.49
N THR A 145 8.15 -18.22 9.28
CA THR A 145 7.98 -16.80 9.00
C THR A 145 6.51 -16.43 8.89
N GLU A 146 5.67 -17.42 8.65
CA GLU A 146 4.22 -17.29 8.54
C GLU A 146 3.56 -18.67 8.69
N GLY A 147 2.36 -18.71 9.27
CA GLY A 147 1.51 -19.90 9.36
C GLY A 147 2.09 -21.02 10.22
N GLU A 148 1.95 -22.27 9.71
CA GLU A 148 2.45 -23.45 10.40
C GLU A 148 3.97 -23.53 10.30
N GLY A 149 4.63 -23.78 11.43
CA GLY A 149 6.07 -23.87 11.54
C GLY A 149 6.62 -25.25 11.18
N SER A 150 7.94 -25.33 11.28
CA SER A 150 8.72 -26.57 11.07
C SER A 150 9.82 -26.69 12.12
N ILE A 151 10.37 -27.91 12.27
CA ILE A 151 11.50 -28.17 13.17
C ILE A 151 12.82 -27.93 12.42
N TYR A 152 13.73 -27.22 13.05
CA TYR A 152 15.07 -26.87 12.56
C TYR A 152 16.16 -27.38 13.50
N THR A 153 17.33 -27.71 12.96
CA THR A 153 18.54 -28.07 13.72
C THR A 153 19.42 -26.87 14.05
N GLU A 154 19.26 -25.78 13.32
CA GLU A 154 19.96 -24.52 13.51
C GLU A 154 18.95 -23.43 13.79
N GLN A 155 19.41 -22.26 14.27
CA GLN A 155 18.55 -21.12 14.57
C GLN A 155 17.80 -20.66 13.31
N PRO A 156 16.46 -20.71 13.31
CA PRO A 156 15.63 -20.31 12.17
C PRO A 156 15.32 -18.80 12.18
N ASP A 157 14.65 -18.35 11.12
CA ASP A 157 13.91 -17.10 11.14
C ASP A 157 12.80 -17.15 12.21
N SER A 158 12.37 -16.00 12.70
CA SER A 158 11.37 -15.89 13.77
C SER A 158 9.99 -15.55 13.21
N TYR A 159 8.94 -15.96 13.94
CA TYR A 159 7.62 -15.36 13.82
C TYR A 159 7.64 -13.90 14.30
N GLN A 160 6.73 -13.08 13.77
CA GLN A 160 6.50 -11.70 14.20
C GLN A 160 5.25 -11.60 15.08
N LEU A 161 5.33 -10.85 16.15
CA LEU A 161 4.20 -10.32 16.90
C LEU A 161 4.34 -8.80 16.96
N THR A 162 3.41 -8.08 16.35
CA THR A 162 3.32 -6.62 16.44
C THR A 162 2.58 -6.23 17.72
N VAL A 163 3.17 -5.31 18.47
CA VAL A 163 2.58 -4.74 19.68
C VAL A 163 2.38 -3.24 19.45
N TYR A 164 1.20 -2.72 19.79
CA TYR A 164 0.84 -1.32 19.60
C TYR A 164 0.26 -0.70 20.87
N ASP A 165 0.44 0.61 21.05
CA ASP A 165 -0.23 1.35 22.12
C ASP A 165 -1.69 1.60 21.74
N PRO A 166 -2.64 1.65 22.69
CA PRO A 166 -4.06 1.84 22.38
C PRO A 166 -4.30 3.13 21.56
N TYR A 167 -4.92 3.01 20.41
CA TYR A 167 -5.35 4.13 19.57
C TYR A 167 -6.51 3.72 18.66
N GLU A 168 -7.20 4.72 18.13
CA GLU A 168 -8.26 4.55 17.16
C GLU A 168 -7.89 5.22 15.82
N THR A 169 -8.38 4.64 14.74
CA THR A 169 -8.37 5.25 13.41
C THR A 169 -9.78 5.73 13.06
N PRO A 170 -9.95 6.83 12.31
CA PRO A 170 -11.26 7.37 12.02
C PRO A 170 -12.17 6.39 11.28
N ASP A 171 -13.33 6.09 11.86
CA ASP A 171 -14.28 5.09 11.32
C ASP A 171 -14.78 5.43 9.92
N TRP A 172 -14.91 6.72 9.61
CA TRP A 172 -15.35 7.13 8.28
C TRP A 172 -14.38 6.69 7.17
N PHE A 173 -13.09 6.53 7.49
CA PHE A 173 -12.07 6.14 6.51
C PHE A 173 -12.05 4.63 6.28
N LYS A 174 -12.42 3.86 7.28
CA LYS A 174 -12.49 2.39 7.26
C LYS A 174 -13.45 1.90 6.23
N ASN A 175 -13.71 1.76 5.23
CA ASN A 175 -14.69 1.40 4.19
C ASN A 175 -15.12 2.60 3.33
N THR A 176 -14.26 3.60 3.20
CA THR A 176 -14.46 4.70 2.27
C THR A 176 -13.78 4.40 0.95
N ILE A 177 -14.49 4.58 -0.16
CA ILE A 177 -13.87 4.55 -1.48
C ILE A 177 -13.12 5.86 -1.68
N VAL A 178 -11.79 5.76 -1.87
CA VAL A 178 -10.92 6.90 -2.15
C VAL A 178 -10.70 7.01 -3.66
N TYR A 179 -10.76 8.22 -4.19
CA TYR A 179 -10.51 8.49 -5.60
C TYR A 179 -9.34 9.45 -5.73
N GLN A 180 -8.21 8.97 -6.24
CA GLN A 180 -7.00 9.77 -6.44
C GLN A 180 -7.07 10.55 -7.74
N ILE A 181 -6.87 11.86 -7.67
CA ILE A 181 -6.91 12.77 -8.81
C ILE A 181 -5.57 13.47 -9.02
N PHE A 182 -5.07 13.42 -10.25
CA PHE A 182 -4.02 14.32 -10.76
C PHE A 182 -4.72 15.54 -11.40
N PRO A 183 -4.78 16.70 -10.72
CA PRO A 183 -5.72 17.78 -11.07
C PRO A 183 -5.55 18.32 -12.51
N ASP A 184 -4.31 18.48 -12.96
CA ASP A 184 -4.01 18.97 -14.32
C ASP A 184 -4.57 18.07 -15.44
N ARG A 185 -4.82 16.80 -15.17
CA ARG A 185 -5.17 15.77 -16.13
C ARG A 185 -6.60 15.24 -16.00
N PHE A 186 -7.36 15.71 -15.02
CA PHE A 186 -8.70 15.18 -14.75
C PHE A 186 -9.80 15.86 -15.57
N ARG A 187 -9.94 17.20 -15.48
CA ARG A 187 -10.98 17.92 -16.23
C ARG A 187 -10.60 19.40 -16.41
N ARG A 188 -10.65 19.87 -17.65
CA ARG A 188 -10.52 21.28 -18.04
C ARG A 188 -11.90 21.83 -18.42
N PRO A 189 -12.55 22.63 -17.55
CA PRO A 189 -13.90 23.13 -17.79
C PRO A 189 -13.98 24.43 -18.64
N GLY A 190 -12.93 24.81 -19.31
CA GLY A 190 -12.88 26.05 -20.11
C GLY A 190 -11.45 26.43 -20.48
N GLU A 191 -11.13 27.69 -20.40
CA GLU A 191 -9.77 28.19 -20.63
C GLU A 191 -8.81 27.72 -19.51
N ILE A 192 -7.52 27.65 -19.83
CA ILE A 192 -6.47 27.35 -18.86
C ILE A 192 -6.29 28.56 -17.95
N LEU A 193 -6.35 28.32 -16.65
CA LEU A 193 -6.29 29.36 -15.63
C LEU A 193 -4.83 29.71 -15.28
N GLY A 194 -4.62 30.89 -14.66
CA GLY A 194 -3.39 31.26 -13.98
C GLY A 194 -2.13 31.41 -14.82
N ILE A 195 -2.23 31.42 -16.17
CA ILE A 195 -1.09 31.49 -17.08
C ILE A 195 -0.24 32.74 -16.87
N GLU A 196 -0.87 33.90 -16.66
CA GLU A 196 -0.16 35.16 -16.45
C GLU A 196 0.67 35.13 -15.17
N GLU A 197 0.07 34.62 -14.08
CA GLU A 197 0.74 34.49 -12.78
C GLU A 197 1.88 33.48 -12.85
N HIS A 198 1.65 32.30 -13.47
CA HIS A 198 2.69 31.30 -13.68
C HIS A 198 3.85 31.88 -14.50
N THR A 199 3.54 32.59 -15.59
CA THR A 199 4.56 33.22 -16.44
C THR A 199 5.38 34.25 -15.67
N ARG A 200 4.74 35.03 -14.82
CA ARG A 200 5.41 36.03 -13.99
C ARG A 200 6.37 35.39 -12.97
N LEU A 201 6.03 34.22 -12.40
CA LEU A 201 6.78 33.57 -11.34
C LEU A 201 7.86 32.62 -11.87
N PHE A 202 7.55 31.87 -12.92
CA PHE A 202 8.36 30.70 -13.35
C PHE A 202 8.73 30.74 -14.84
N GLY A 203 8.18 31.68 -15.61
CA GLY A 203 8.32 31.69 -17.07
C GLY A 203 7.09 31.08 -17.77
N THR A 204 7.08 31.19 -19.09
CA THR A 204 5.93 30.78 -19.92
C THR A 204 5.77 29.25 -19.89
N PRO A 205 4.63 28.72 -19.38
CA PRO A 205 4.37 27.27 -19.36
C PRO A 205 4.15 26.74 -20.76
N ARG A 206 4.48 25.45 -20.97
CA ARG A 206 4.09 24.75 -22.19
C ARG A 206 2.66 24.24 -22.03
N LEU A 207 1.80 24.59 -22.97
CA LEU A 207 0.37 24.26 -22.91
C LEU A 207 -0.01 23.29 -24.01
N HIS A 208 -0.69 22.19 -23.65
CA HIS A 208 -1.30 21.30 -24.61
C HIS A 208 -2.60 21.91 -25.14
N GLY A 209 -2.68 22.10 -26.46
CA GLY A 209 -3.87 22.61 -27.12
C GLY A 209 -5.03 21.62 -27.06
N ASN A 210 -4.72 20.33 -27.33
CA ASN A 210 -5.72 19.27 -27.33
C ASN A 210 -5.69 18.51 -26.01
N TRP A 211 -6.87 18.23 -25.46
CA TRP A 211 -7.02 17.45 -24.25
C TRP A 211 -6.53 16.00 -24.40
N SER A 212 -6.56 15.45 -25.63
CA SER A 212 -6.15 14.08 -25.95
C SER A 212 -4.68 13.93 -26.34
N ASP A 213 -3.87 15.00 -26.27
CA ASP A 213 -2.44 14.90 -26.52
C ASP A 213 -1.76 13.94 -25.51
N SER A 214 -0.64 13.36 -25.90
CA SER A 214 0.20 12.57 -24.98
C SER A 214 1.06 13.51 -24.13
N PRO A 215 1.34 13.15 -22.85
CA PRO A 215 2.29 13.89 -22.04
C PRO A 215 3.67 13.97 -22.68
N ASP A 216 4.35 15.11 -22.51
CA ASP A 216 5.75 15.26 -22.90
C ASP A 216 6.63 14.34 -22.05
N TYR A 217 7.73 13.86 -22.61
CA TYR A 217 8.70 13.00 -21.91
C TYR A 217 10.15 13.23 -22.32
N LEU A 218 10.37 14.10 -23.30
CA LEU A 218 11.71 14.45 -23.80
C LEU A 218 12.13 15.83 -23.32
N PRO A 219 13.44 16.05 -23.09
CA PRO A 219 13.96 17.38 -22.83
C PRO A 219 13.69 18.32 -24.01
N VAL A 220 13.37 19.58 -23.71
CA VAL A 220 13.14 20.62 -24.72
C VAL A 220 14.03 21.82 -24.46
N ASN A 221 14.21 22.68 -25.48
CA ASN A 221 14.90 23.96 -25.36
C ASN A 221 16.34 23.88 -24.76
N GLY A 222 17.08 22.82 -25.06
CA GLY A 222 18.44 22.65 -24.56
C GLY A 222 18.55 22.15 -23.12
N GLN A 223 17.45 21.80 -22.48
CA GLN A 223 17.43 21.15 -21.16
C GLN A 223 18.20 19.83 -21.21
N ARG A 224 18.91 19.51 -20.14
CA ARG A 224 19.65 18.25 -20.01
C ARG A 224 18.74 17.06 -19.74
N TYR A 225 17.63 17.31 -19.05
CA TYR A 225 16.64 16.32 -18.64
C TYR A 225 15.23 16.82 -18.95
N TYR A 226 14.27 15.90 -19.06
CA TYR A 226 12.86 16.25 -19.11
C TYR A 226 12.48 16.96 -17.80
N VAL A 227 11.79 18.09 -17.95
CA VAL A 227 11.17 18.83 -16.86
C VAL A 227 9.65 18.86 -17.13
N PRO A 228 8.81 18.46 -16.16
CA PRO A 228 7.37 18.31 -16.36
C PRO A 228 6.65 19.68 -16.31
N GLU A 229 6.94 20.53 -17.28
CA GLU A 229 6.37 21.88 -17.46
C GLU A 229 5.28 21.92 -18.55
N ASP A 230 4.78 20.75 -18.95
CA ASP A 230 3.68 20.58 -19.90
C ASP A 230 2.34 20.49 -19.17
N PHE A 231 1.45 21.44 -19.42
CA PHE A 231 0.16 21.56 -18.75
C PHE A 231 -1.01 21.32 -19.72
N PHE A 232 -2.00 20.56 -19.24
CA PHE A 232 -3.26 20.32 -19.94
C PHE A 232 -4.38 21.25 -19.44
N GLY A 233 -4.19 21.88 -18.29
CA GLY A 233 -5.09 22.90 -17.75
C GLY A 233 -6.31 22.35 -17.04
N GLY A 234 -6.30 21.08 -16.62
CA GLY A 234 -7.26 20.58 -15.65
C GLY A 234 -7.12 21.34 -14.33
N ASN A 235 -8.22 21.53 -13.61
CA ASN A 235 -8.23 22.38 -12.42
C ASN A 235 -9.30 21.97 -11.39
N LEU A 236 -9.34 22.62 -10.24
CA LEU A 236 -10.26 22.28 -9.15
C LEU A 236 -11.73 22.56 -9.47
N TYR A 237 -12.02 23.51 -10.36
CA TYR A 237 -13.40 23.70 -10.87
C TYR A 237 -13.84 22.51 -11.72
N GLY A 238 -12.91 21.89 -12.48
CA GLY A 238 -13.18 20.66 -13.21
C GLY A 238 -13.46 19.49 -12.27
N VAL A 239 -12.73 19.38 -11.16
CA VAL A 239 -13.03 18.38 -10.12
C VAL A 239 -14.42 18.61 -9.52
N LYS A 240 -14.75 19.87 -9.19
CA LYS A 240 -16.07 20.26 -8.67
C LYS A 240 -17.20 19.92 -9.65
N GLU A 241 -17.02 20.16 -10.96
CA GLU A 241 -18.01 19.79 -12.01
C GLU A 241 -18.31 18.29 -12.00
N LYS A 242 -17.34 17.44 -11.63
CA LYS A 242 -17.43 15.98 -11.69
C LYS A 242 -17.81 15.32 -10.35
N LEU A 243 -18.15 16.08 -9.31
CA LEU A 243 -18.63 15.52 -8.04
C LEU A 243 -19.84 14.57 -8.19
N PRO A 244 -20.89 14.87 -9.02
CA PRO A 244 -21.97 13.92 -9.25
C PRO A 244 -21.49 12.58 -9.82
N TYR A 245 -20.54 12.61 -10.76
CA TYR A 245 -19.92 11.41 -11.31
C TYR A 245 -19.18 10.61 -10.23
N LEU A 246 -18.32 11.26 -9.46
CA LEU A 246 -17.59 10.60 -8.36
C LEU A 246 -18.53 10.01 -7.32
N LYS A 247 -19.63 10.71 -7.01
CA LYS A 247 -20.66 10.18 -6.11
C LYS A 247 -21.33 8.93 -6.68
N SER A 248 -21.54 8.86 -7.99
CA SER A 248 -22.14 7.68 -8.63
C SER A 248 -21.24 6.43 -8.56
N LEU A 249 -19.93 6.60 -8.40
CA LEU A 249 -18.96 5.53 -8.12
C LEU A 249 -18.89 5.13 -6.64
N GLY A 250 -19.65 5.81 -5.77
CA GLY A 250 -19.61 5.59 -4.33
C GLY A 250 -18.45 6.29 -3.60
N VAL A 251 -17.72 7.18 -4.26
CA VAL A 251 -16.58 7.89 -3.67
C VAL A 251 -17.00 8.66 -2.41
N GLY A 252 -16.26 8.47 -1.33
CA GLY A 252 -16.43 9.18 -0.07
C GLY A 252 -15.23 10.06 0.30
N CYS A 253 -14.08 9.87 -0.39
CA CYS A 253 -12.90 10.73 -0.22
C CYS A 253 -12.21 10.96 -1.56
N ILE A 254 -11.86 12.20 -1.86
CA ILE A 254 -10.99 12.56 -2.99
C ILE A 254 -9.59 12.85 -2.44
N TYR A 255 -8.61 12.07 -2.86
CA TYR A 255 -7.20 12.35 -2.66
C TYR A 255 -6.67 13.16 -3.86
N LEU A 256 -6.28 14.40 -3.62
CA LEU A 256 -5.69 15.29 -4.62
C LEU A 256 -4.16 15.16 -4.58
N ASN A 257 -3.52 14.80 -5.69
CA ASN A 257 -2.07 15.01 -5.86
C ASN A 257 -1.75 16.49 -5.63
N PRO A 258 -0.47 16.90 -5.42
CA PRO A 258 -0.13 18.22 -4.91
C PRO A 258 -0.83 19.36 -5.65
N ILE A 259 -1.33 20.33 -4.88
CA ILE A 259 -2.11 21.48 -5.39
C ILE A 259 -1.48 22.84 -5.10
N PHE A 260 -0.35 22.85 -4.37
CA PHE A 260 0.31 24.08 -3.98
C PHE A 260 1.05 24.71 -5.16
N LEU A 261 1.33 26.02 -5.04
CA LEU A 261 2.06 26.79 -6.05
C LEU A 261 3.37 26.08 -6.44
N SER A 262 3.57 25.90 -7.75
CA SER A 262 4.73 25.16 -8.29
C SER A 262 4.97 25.50 -9.75
N SER A 263 6.21 25.33 -10.21
CA SER A 263 6.58 25.50 -11.61
C SER A 263 6.26 24.27 -12.50
N THR A 264 5.93 23.12 -11.91
CA THR A 264 5.68 21.86 -12.64
C THR A 264 4.24 21.39 -12.54
N ASN A 265 3.82 20.57 -13.51
CA ASN A 265 2.46 20.03 -13.55
C ASN A 265 2.11 19.09 -12.41
N HIS A 266 3.09 18.37 -11.85
CA HIS A 266 2.90 17.45 -10.72
C HIS A 266 2.95 18.13 -9.34
N ARG A 267 3.54 19.32 -9.24
CA ARG A 267 3.60 20.17 -8.04
C ARG A 267 4.33 19.58 -6.83
N TYR A 268 5.13 18.52 -7.01
CA TYR A 268 5.98 18.00 -5.93
C TYR A 268 7.15 18.93 -5.60
N ASN A 269 7.53 19.85 -6.46
CA ASN A 269 8.48 20.93 -6.20
C ASN A 269 7.76 22.18 -5.67
N THR A 270 7.17 22.09 -4.49
CA THR A 270 6.35 23.14 -3.87
C THR A 270 7.11 24.46 -3.76
N ALA A 271 6.56 25.52 -4.34
CA ALA A 271 7.09 26.88 -4.25
C ALA A 271 6.51 27.67 -3.06
N ASP A 272 5.23 27.45 -2.75
CA ASP A 272 4.57 28.07 -1.59
C ASP A 272 3.43 27.19 -1.07
N TYR A 273 3.54 26.69 0.15
CA TYR A 273 2.50 25.88 0.80
C TYR A 273 1.26 26.70 1.21
N MET A 274 1.42 28.02 1.34
CA MET A 274 0.32 28.91 1.74
C MET A 274 -0.52 29.39 0.55
N THR A 275 -0.18 28.96 -0.68
CA THR A 275 -0.88 29.37 -1.89
C THR A 275 -1.25 28.13 -2.72
N VAL A 276 -2.55 27.95 -3.00
CA VAL A 276 -3.00 26.99 -4.01
C VAL A 276 -2.65 27.54 -5.39
N ASP A 277 -2.11 26.69 -6.26
CA ASP A 277 -1.64 27.07 -7.60
C ASP A 277 -2.75 27.80 -8.39
N PRO A 278 -2.49 29.02 -8.90
CA PRO A 278 -3.44 29.76 -9.74
C PRO A 278 -3.87 29.00 -11.00
N MET A 279 -3.00 28.12 -11.56
CA MET A 279 -3.38 27.26 -12.68
C MET A 279 -4.45 26.23 -12.29
N LEU A 280 -4.58 25.92 -11.00
CA LEU A 280 -5.67 25.10 -10.46
C LEU A 280 -6.90 25.92 -10.02
N GLY A 281 -6.84 27.25 -10.09
CA GLY A 281 -7.91 28.16 -9.70
C GLY A 281 -7.73 28.80 -8.32
N GLY A 282 -6.58 28.57 -7.67
CA GLY A 282 -6.19 29.20 -6.40
C GLY A 282 -7.03 28.77 -5.19
N ASP A 283 -6.82 29.43 -4.07
CA ASP A 283 -7.50 29.17 -2.79
C ASP A 283 -9.04 29.21 -2.91
N ARG A 284 -9.56 30.09 -3.78
CA ARG A 284 -11.00 30.18 -4.02
C ARG A 284 -11.58 28.91 -4.61
N ALA A 285 -10.94 28.34 -5.64
CA ALA A 285 -11.41 27.11 -6.27
C ALA A 285 -11.38 25.94 -5.29
N LEU A 286 -10.36 25.86 -4.43
CA LEU A 286 -10.27 24.85 -3.38
C LEU A 286 -11.40 25.00 -2.35
N ALA A 287 -11.66 26.21 -1.87
CA ALA A 287 -12.73 26.45 -0.90
C ALA A 287 -14.12 26.11 -1.49
N GLU A 288 -14.37 26.49 -2.76
CA GLU A 288 -15.61 26.13 -3.46
C GLU A 288 -15.73 24.62 -3.69
N LEU A 289 -14.63 23.92 -4.02
CA LEU A 289 -14.61 22.46 -4.15
C LEU A 289 -14.90 21.79 -2.81
N ALA A 290 -14.25 22.23 -1.72
CA ALA A 290 -14.44 21.66 -0.39
C ALA A 290 -15.89 21.81 0.09
N ALA A 291 -16.49 23.00 -0.11
CA ALA A 291 -17.88 23.25 0.23
C ALA A 291 -18.83 22.35 -0.58
N ALA A 292 -18.63 22.27 -1.90
CA ALA A 292 -19.45 21.43 -2.75
C ALA A 292 -19.27 19.93 -2.45
N ALA A 293 -18.03 19.44 -2.25
CA ALA A 293 -17.75 18.06 -1.90
C ALA A 293 -18.48 17.62 -0.62
N LYS A 294 -18.51 18.51 0.39
CA LYS A 294 -19.26 18.29 1.63
C LYS A 294 -20.75 18.04 1.40
N GLU A 295 -21.37 18.75 0.46
CA GLU A 295 -22.80 18.53 0.10
C GLU A 295 -23.05 17.15 -0.48
N TYR A 296 -22.06 16.58 -1.19
CA TYR A 296 -22.11 15.21 -1.70
C TYR A 296 -21.67 14.16 -0.65
N GLY A 297 -21.29 14.57 0.56
CA GLY A 297 -20.74 13.68 1.59
C GLY A 297 -19.37 13.13 1.20
N ILE A 298 -18.56 13.92 0.47
CA ILE A 298 -17.20 13.57 0.02
C ILE A 298 -16.23 14.43 0.80
N ARG A 299 -15.22 13.81 1.44
CA ARG A 299 -14.11 14.50 2.10
C ARG A 299 -12.97 14.73 1.12
N LEU A 300 -12.10 15.68 1.40
CA LEU A 300 -10.86 15.92 0.64
C LEU A 300 -9.65 15.53 1.48
N MET A 301 -8.65 14.95 0.79
CA MET A 301 -7.32 14.65 1.33
C MET A 301 -6.29 15.35 0.45
N LEU A 302 -5.37 16.10 1.06
CA LEU A 302 -4.28 16.79 0.38
C LEU A 302 -2.98 16.01 0.44
N ASP A 303 -2.10 16.24 -0.53
CA ASP A 303 -0.75 15.69 -0.57
C ASP A 303 0.21 16.63 0.16
N GLY A 304 0.84 16.15 1.23
CA GLY A 304 1.81 16.86 2.06
C GLY A 304 3.23 16.51 1.66
N VAL A 305 3.82 17.28 0.76
CA VAL A 305 5.21 17.16 0.34
C VAL A 305 6.08 17.95 1.30
N PHE A 306 6.47 17.36 2.43
CA PHE A 306 7.12 18.09 3.52
C PHE A 306 8.60 17.75 3.72
N SER A 307 9.16 16.82 2.95
CA SER A 307 10.58 16.43 2.98
C SER A 307 11.50 17.40 2.23
N HIS A 308 10.95 18.14 1.27
CA HIS A 308 11.68 19.07 0.41
C HIS A 308 10.78 20.18 -0.11
N THR A 309 11.38 21.25 -0.65
CA THR A 309 10.67 22.29 -1.42
C THR A 309 11.20 22.32 -2.85
N GLY A 310 10.56 23.09 -3.72
CA GLY A 310 11.18 23.45 -4.99
C GLY A 310 12.33 24.45 -4.79
N SER A 311 13.34 24.44 -5.67
CA SER A 311 14.38 25.48 -5.69
C SER A 311 13.81 26.88 -5.98
N GLU A 312 12.61 26.93 -6.59
CA GLU A 312 11.86 28.17 -6.82
C GLU A 312 11.02 28.60 -5.61
N SER A 313 11.08 27.84 -4.51
CA SER A 313 10.32 28.13 -3.30
C SER A 313 10.66 29.50 -2.71
N VAL A 314 9.66 30.25 -2.29
CA VAL A 314 9.84 31.55 -1.60
C VAL A 314 10.66 31.39 -0.33
N TYR A 315 10.51 30.28 0.38
CA TYR A 315 11.25 29.97 1.62
C TYR A 315 12.72 29.66 1.33
N PHE A 316 12.99 28.87 0.30
CA PHE A 316 14.35 28.52 -0.09
C PHE A 316 15.12 29.72 -0.66
N LYS A 317 14.49 30.50 -1.56
CA LYS A 317 15.07 31.72 -2.11
C LYS A 317 15.38 32.74 -1.02
N GLU A 318 14.50 32.91 -0.03
CA GLU A 318 14.75 33.75 1.12
C GLU A 318 15.92 33.23 1.95
N ALA A 319 15.95 31.94 2.26
CA ALA A 319 17.05 31.30 2.99
C ALA A 319 18.39 31.44 2.25
N GLN A 320 18.39 31.34 0.91
CA GLN A 320 19.58 31.46 0.06
C GLN A 320 20.10 32.89 -0.06
N SER A 321 19.20 33.88 -0.11
CA SER A 321 19.58 35.28 -0.30
C SER A 321 19.86 36.03 1.00
N ASN A 322 19.35 35.55 2.13
CA ASN A 322 19.47 36.21 3.43
C ASN A 322 19.93 35.23 4.52
N PRO A 323 21.20 35.30 4.97
CA PRO A 323 21.72 34.42 6.01
C PRO A 323 21.05 34.58 7.38
N HIS A 324 20.26 35.64 7.57
CA HIS A 324 19.48 35.89 8.80
C HIS A 324 18.00 35.60 8.63
N SER A 325 17.57 34.99 7.53
CA SER A 325 16.19 34.61 7.31
C SER A 325 15.70 33.61 8.36
N PRO A 326 14.45 33.71 8.82
CA PRO A 326 13.81 32.68 9.64
C PRO A 326 13.82 31.29 8.99
N CYS A 327 13.84 31.23 7.64
CA CYS A 327 13.87 29.97 6.87
C CYS A 327 15.29 29.42 6.68
N ARG A 328 16.35 30.17 7.12
CA ARG A 328 17.73 29.75 6.88
C ARG A 328 18.07 28.40 7.47
N ASP A 329 17.56 28.13 8.67
CA ASP A 329 17.80 26.88 9.39
C ASP A 329 16.98 25.70 8.91
N TRP A 330 16.01 25.95 8.02
CA TRP A 330 15.20 24.88 7.42
C TRP A 330 16.01 24.02 6.44
N TYR A 331 17.09 24.58 5.87
CA TYR A 331 17.91 23.94 4.84
C TYR A 331 19.33 23.69 5.31
N ASP A 332 19.94 22.63 4.79
CA ASP A 332 21.32 22.26 5.08
C ASP A 332 22.23 22.73 3.95
N PHE A 333 22.82 23.95 4.12
CA PHE A 333 23.78 24.49 3.19
C PHE A 333 25.18 23.97 3.51
N THR A 334 25.75 23.18 2.62
CA THR A 334 27.15 22.67 2.75
C THR A 334 28.18 23.74 2.41
N GLU A 335 27.88 24.61 1.43
CA GLU A 335 28.63 25.85 1.11
C GLU A 335 27.61 26.93 0.77
N TYR A 336 27.39 27.84 1.72
CA TYR A 336 26.41 28.92 1.56
C TYR A 336 26.85 29.95 0.51
N PRO A 337 25.99 30.47 -0.39
CA PRO A 337 24.57 30.07 -0.56
C PRO A 337 24.34 28.99 -1.63
N ASP A 338 25.41 28.50 -2.27
CA ASP A 338 25.31 27.82 -3.57
C ASP A 338 25.21 26.31 -3.49
N LYS A 339 25.71 25.68 -2.40
CA LYS A 339 25.65 24.24 -2.22
C LYS A 339 24.82 23.86 -1.00
N TYR A 340 23.86 23.01 -1.23
CA TYR A 340 22.90 22.57 -0.23
C TYR A 340 22.54 21.10 -0.42
N ARG A 341 22.02 20.50 0.61
CA ARG A 341 21.47 19.16 0.57
C ARG A 341 20.19 19.16 -0.24
N CYS A 342 20.04 18.21 -1.15
CA CYS A 342 18.87 18.11 -2.02
C CYS A 342 18.38 16.67 -2.08
N TRP A 343 17.07 16.51 -2.24
CA TRP A 343 16.38 15.23 -2.29
C TRP A 343 16.92 14.38 -3.46
N TRP A 344 17.52 13.26 -3.13
CA TRP A 344 18.13 12.30 -4.06
C TRP A 344 19.14 12.90 -5.07
N GLY A 345 19.73 14.02 -4.74
CA GLY A 345 20.70 14.71 -5.61
C GLY A 345 20.06 15.59 -6.69
N PHE A 346 18.75 15.85 -6.61
CA PHE A 346 18.08 16.80 -7.49
C PHE A 346 18.21 18.21 -6.94
N GLU A 347 19.07 19.02 -7.55
CA GLU A 347 19.30 20.43 -7.14
C GLU A 347 18.02 21.28 -7.19
N THR A 348 17.03 20.86 -7.96
CA THR A 348 15.71 21.50 -8.02
C THR A 348 14.82 21.22 -6.79
N LEU A 349 15.24 20.30 -5.91
CA LEU A 349 14.48 19.83 -4.74
C LEU A 349 15.32 19.94 -3.46
N PRO A 350 15.58 21.19 -2.93
CA PRO A 350 16.28 21.37 -1.68
C PRO A 350 15.55 20.67 -0.52
N GLU A 351 16.29 19.80 0.16
CA GLU A 351 15.79 19.00 1.29
C GLU A 351 15.65 19.89 2.54
N VAL A 352 14.60 19.69 3.32
CA VAL A 352 14.38 20.41 4.57
C VAL A 352 14.81 19.60 5.78
N LYS A 353 15.16 20.30 6.85
CA LYS A 353 15.39 19.73 8.19
C LYS A 353 14.07 19.77 8.95
N GLU A 354 13.27 18.72 8.82
CA GLU A 354 11.88 18.67 9.27
C GLU A 354 11.72 18.89 10.78
N LEU A 355 12.73 18.50 11.57
CA LEU A 355 12.72 18.65 13.03
C LEU A 355 13.11 20.08 13.49
N THR A 356 13.33 21.02 12.56
CA THR A 356 13.54 22.43 12.92
C THR A 356 12.25 23.01 13.52
N PRO A 357 12.25 23.54 14.76
CA PRO A 357 11.03 23.94 15.43
C PRO A 357 10.19 24.96 14.65
N SER A 358 10.84 25.95 14.00
CA SER A 358 10.14 26.95 13.18
C SER A 358 9.53 26.33 11.91
N TYR A 359 10.12 25.30 11.33
CA TYR A 359 9.53 24.57 10.21
C TYR A 359 8.33 23.73 10.66
N MET A 360 8.45 23.02 11.77
CA MET A 360 7.33 22.25 12.35
C MET A 360 6.12 23.14 12.60
N GLU A 361 6.30 24.29 13.27
CA GLU A 361 5.20 25.25 13.52
C GLU A 361 4.65 25.83 12.22
N PHE A 362 5.49 26.11 11.23
CA PHE A 362 5.05 26.58 9.92
C PHE A 362 4.13 25.54 9.24
N ILE A 363 4.54 24.26 9.18
CA ILE A 363 3.71 23.19 8.61
C ILE A 363 2.43 22.99 9.43
N GLY A 364 2.50 23.10 10.77
CA GLY A 364 1.30 23.13 11.62
C GLY A 364 0.34 24.24 11.20
N GLY A 365 0.83 25.44 10.91
CA GLY A 365 0.05 26.56 10.38
C GLY A 365 -0.52 26.31 8.98
N VAL A 366 0.21 25.59 8.11
CA VAL A 366 -0.31 25.13 6.81
C VAL A 366 -1.52 24.22 7.01
N MET A 367 -1.40 23.22 7.88
CA MET A 367 -2.52 22.30 8.19
C MET A 367 -3.74 23.07 8.72
N GLU A 368 -3.54 24.04 9.59
CA GLU A 368 -4.62 24.89 10.11
C GLU A 368 -5.29 25.76 9.02
N LYS A 369 -4.49 26.29 8.06
CA LYS A 369 -5.06 27.06 6.94
C LYS A 369 -6.08 26.22 6.18
N TYR A 370 -5.71 25.00 5.79
CA TYR A 370 -6.59 24.13 5.00
C TYR A 370 -7.72 23.52 5.84
N ALA A 371 -7.52 23.32 7.13
CA ALA A 371 -8.58 22.93 8.06
C ALA A 371 -9.70 23.99 8.15
N ARG A 372 -9.37 25.29 8.08
CA ARG A 372 -10.38 26.37 7.99
C ARG A 372 -11.24 26.29 6.72
N MET A 373 -10.76 25.60 5.67
CA MET A 373 -11.54 25.30 4.47
C MET A 373 -12.31 23.97 4.59
N GLY A 374 -12.22 23.27 5.74
CA GLY A 374 -12.87 21.98 5.98
C GLY A 374 -12.08 20.78 5.51
N ILE A 375 -10.76 20.90 5.29
CA ILE A 375 -9.89 19.85 4.81
C ILE A 375 -8.93 19.45 5.93
N THR A 376 -9.15 18.26 6.51
CA THR A 376 -8.42 17.76 7.67
C THR A 376 -7.81 16.37 7.45
N SER A 377 -7.54 16.00 6.19
CA SER A 377 -6.88 14.75 5.87
C SER A 377 -5.68 14.97 4.95
N TRP A 378 -4.60 14.27 5.24
CA TRP A 378 -3.32 14.45 4.56
C TRP A 378 -2.70 13.11 4.19
N ARG A 379 -2.16 13.01 2.99
CA ARG A 379 -1.20 11.98 2.59
C ARG A 379 0.21 12.57 2.70
N LEU A 380 1.09 11.91 3.40
CA LEU A 380 2.50 12.29 3.50
C LEU A 380 3.30 11.65 2.37
N ASP A 381 3.86 12.50 1.52
CA ASP A 381 4.81 12.13 0.48
C ASP A 381 6.07 11.56 1.12
N VAL A 382 6.62 10.49 0.53
CA VAL A 382 7.83 9.78 0.97
C VAL A 382 7.94 9.63 2.50
N ALA A 383 6.90 9.10 3.15
CA ALA A 383 6.86 8.98 4.61
C ALA A 383 8.07 8.22 5.19
N ASP A 384 8.71 7.35 4.40
CA ASP A 384 9.95 6.64 4.76
C ASP A 384 11.16 7.57 4.98
N GLU A 385 11.11 8.79 4.49
CA GLU A 385 12.17 9.78 4.58
C GLU A 385 11.86 10.90 5.58
N LEU A 386 10.66 10.89 6.20
CA LEU A 386 10.30 11.83 7.27
C LEU A 386 10.71 11.27 8.63
N PRO A 387 11.34 12.04 9.52
CA PRO A 387 11.67 11.59 10.87
C PRO A 387 10.43 11.24 11.70
N ASP A 388 10.49 10.19 12.53
CA ASP A 388 9.38 9.76 13.41
C ASP A 388 8.82 10.94 14.23
N GLY A 389 9.69 11.73 14.87
CA GLY A 389 9.25 12.87 15.66
C GLY A 389 8.52 13.96 14.88
N PHE A 390 8.76 14.07 13.56
CA PHE A 390 7.99 14.97 12.70
C PHE A 390 6.60 14.41 12.39
N ILE A 391 6.50 13.13 12.08
CA ILE A 391 5.20 12.45 11.84
C ILE A 391 4.34 12.49 13.12
N GLU A 392 4.94 12.20 14.29
CA GLU A 392 4.26 12.33 15.59
C GLU A 392 3.71 13.76 15.82
N PHE A 393 4.52 14.78 15.50
CA PHE A 393 4.08 16.19 15.59
C PHE A 393 2.90 16.46 14.66
N LEU A 394 2.97 16.04 13.39
CA LEU A 394 1.90 16.22 12.41
C LEU A 394 0.60 15.54 12.86
N ARG A 395 0.68 14.30 13.35
CA ARG A 395 -0.48 13.59 13.90
C ARG A 395 -1.08 14.34 15.08
N LYS A 396 -0.26 14.73 16.04
CA LYS A 396 -0.71 15.46 17.23
C LYS A 396 -1.38 16.78 16.87
N ARG A 397 -0.80 17.54 15.92
CA ARG A 397 -1.39 18.78 15.41
C ARG A 397 -2.73 18.50 14.70
N LEU A 398 -2.76 17.53 13.80
CA LEU A 398 -3.97 17.16 13.07
C LEU A 398 -5.10 16.75 14.02
N LYS A 399 -4.84 15.85 14.96
CA LYS A 399 -5.85 15.38 15.92
C LYS A 399 -6.31 16.46 16.89
N SER A 400 -5.50 17.49 17.15
CA SER A 400 -5.92 18.66 17.91
C SER A 400 -6.87 19.58 17.15
N ILE A 401 -6.78 19.59 15.81
CA ILE A 401 -7.67 20.37 14.93
C ILE A 401 -8.97 19.60 14.67
N ASP A 402 -8.85 18.32 14.30
CA ASP A 402 -9.95 17.42 14.00
C ASP A 402 -9.56 15.99 14.40
N PRO A 403 -10.18 15.41 15.45
CA PRO A 403 -9.93 14.02 15.84
C PRO A 403 -10.24 13.02 14.71
N ASP A 404 -11.16 13.36 13.80
CA ASP A 404 -11.54 12.55 12.63
C ASP A 404 -10.62 12.78 11.42
N GLY A 405 -9.65 13.68 11.49
CA GLY A 405 -8.64 13.88 10.45
C GLY A 405 -7.81 12.62 10.22
N VAL A 406 -7.46 12.31 8.97
CA VAL A 406 -6.65 11.14 8.61
C VAL A 406 -5.25 11.57 8.20
N LEU A 407 -4.24 10.91 8.78
CA LEU A 407 -2.84 11.01 8.36
C LEU A 407 -2.41 9.71 7.71
N LEU A 408 -2.28 9.72 6.38
CA LEU A 408 -1.91 8.59 5.54
C LEU A 408 -0.46 8.73 5.08
N GLY A 409 0.35 7.70 5.19
CA GLY A 409 1.74 7.71 4.72
C GLY A 409 1.94 6.97 3.39
N GLU A 410 2.84 7.49 2.55
CA GLU A 410 3.38 6.70 1.45
C GLU A 410 4.47 5.78 1.97
N VAL A 411 4.18 4.47 2.03
CA VAL A 411 5.11 3.40 2.43
C VAL A 411 4.99 2.27 1.42
N TRP A 412 6.10 1.88 0.81
CA TRP A 412 6.09 0.91 -0.30
C TRP A 412 6.14 -0.56 0.12
N GLU A 413 6.57 -0.82 1.35
CA GLU A 413 6.62 -2.16 1.92
C GLU A 413 5.64 -2.30 3.08
N GLU A 414 5.64 -3.47 3.72
CA GLU A 414 4.87 -3.68 4.94
C GLU A 414 5.34 -2.72 6.04
N ALA A 415 4.43 -1.89 6.56
CA ALA A 415 4.77 -0.79 7.45
C ALA A 415 5.08 -1.23 8.89
N THR A 416 4.71 -2.46 9.30
CA THR A 416 4.84 -2.94 10.68
C THR A 416 6.28 -3.12 11.12
N ASN A 417 7.13 -3.61 10.22
CA ASN A 417 8.54 -3.90 10.47
C ASN A 417 9.49 -3.17 9.51
N LYS A 418 9.02 -2.09 8.90
CA LYS A 418 9.83 -1.26 8.00
C LYS A 418 11.03 -0.69 8.73
N HIS A 419 12.20 -0.77 8.07
CA HIS A 419 13.45 -0.17 8.51
C HIS A 419 13.88 0.92 7.53
N SER A 420 14.05 2.14 8.02
CA SER A 420 14.65 3.28 7.32
C SER A 420 15.29 4.22 8.33
N MET A 421 16.09 5.20 7.90
CA MET A 421 16.74 6.20 8.76
C MET A 421 17.50 5.60 9.96
N GLY A 422 18.04 4.38 9.81
CA GLY A 422 18.85 3.70 10.83
C GLY A 422 18.08 2.94 11.90
N GLY A 423 16.74 2.83 11.81
CA GLY A 423 15.91 2.11 12.78
C GLY A 423 14.63 1.52 12.19
N ARG A 424 13.88 0.79 13.04
CA ARG A 424 12.51 0.40 12.73
C ARG A 424 11.61 1.64 12.81
N ARG A 425 10.73 1.79 11.82
CA ARG A 425 9.74 2.85 11.80
C ARG A 425 8.55 2.51 12.71
N LYS A 426 7.94 3.53 13.31
CA LYS A 426 6.89 3.39 14.32
C LYS A 426 5.48 3.67 13.79
N TYR A 427 5.28 3.60 12.49
CA TYR A 427 4.05 3.97 11.79
C TYR A 427 2.77 3.43 12.41
N VAL A 428 2.82 2.18 12.92
CA VAL A 428 1.67 1.44 13.43
C VAL A 428 1.63 1.35 14.95
N ASP A 429 2.60 1.96 15.65
CA ASP A 429 2.73 1.85 17.10
C ASP A 429 1.66 2.65 17.87
N GLY A 430 0.89 3.52 17.19
CA GLY A 430 -0.23 4.28 17.75
C GLY A 430 -0.05 5.81 17.74
N HIS A 431 1.15 6.30 17.44
CA HIS A 431 1.50 7.72 17.59
C HIS A 431 1.79 8.46 16.28
N GLU A 432 1.82 7.77 15.14
CA GLU A 432 2.24 8.35 13.86
C GLU A 432 1.11 8.36 12.83
N LEU A 433 0.85 7.27 12.12
CA LEU A 433 -0.08 7.24 11.00
C LEU A 433 -1.44 6.61 11.38
N ASP A 434 -2.48 6.98 10.64
CA ASP A 434 -3.78 6.30 10.68
C ASP A 434 -3.88 5.21 9.59
N SER A 435 -3.10 5.35 8.52
CA SER A 435 -3.12 4.48 7.34
C SER A 435 -1.82 4.61 6.54
N VAL A 436 -1.59 3.66 5.65
CA VAL A 436 -0.55 3.72 4.61
C VAL A 436 -1.12 3.30 3.25
N MET A 437 -0.46 3.73 2.17
CA MET A 437 -0.72 3.22 0.82
C MET A 437 -0.29 1.75 0.74
N ASP A 438 -1.24 0.82 0.57
CA ASP A 438 -0.99 -0.62 0.63
C ASP A 438 -0.41 -1.17 -0.69
N TYR A 439 0.84 -0.80 -1.00
CA TYR A 439 1.60 -1.37 -2.11
C TYR A 439 1.85 -2.89 -1.97
N PRO A 440 2.03 -3.46 -0.76
CA PRO A 440 2.06 -4.92 -0.58
C PRO A 440 0.80 -5.62 -1.11
N PHE A 441 -0.39 -5.10 -0.83
CA PHE A 441 -1.65 -5.62 -1.38
C PHE A 441 -1.64 -5.59 -2.92
N ARG A 442 -1.28 -4.43 -3.51
CA ARG A 442 -1.15 -4.32 -4.98
C ARG A 442 -0.22 -5.38 -5.55
N ARG A 443 0.94 -5.58 -4.95
CA ARG A 443 1.93 -6.59 -5.40
C ARG A 443 1.35 -7.99 -5.36
N LEU A 444 0.70 -8.38 -4.27
CA LEU A 444 0.07 -9.69 -4.12
C LEU A 444 -0.99 -9.96 -5.21
N LEU A 445 -1.86 -8.98 -5.49
CA LEU A 445 -2.85 -9.12 -6.56
C LEU A 445 -2.22 -9.19 -7.96
N MET A 446 -1.24 -8.32 -8.25
CA MET A 446 -0.51 -8.36 -9.52
C MET A 446 0.18 -9.71 -9.71
N ASP A 447 0.84 -10.23 -8.69
CA ASP A 447 1.54 -11.53 -8.77
C ASP A 447 0.56 -12.69 -8.98
N PHE A 448 -0.59 -12.66 -8.35
CA PHE A 448 -1.62 -13.66 -8.57
C PHE A 448 -2.17 -13.59 -10.01
N PHE A 449 -2.68 -12.45 -10.47
CA PHE A 449 -3.29 -12.34 -11.80
C PHE A 449 -2.30 -12.48 -12.95
N LEU A 450 -1.00 -12.24 -12.72
CA LEU A 450 0.06 -12.49 -13.71
C LEU A 450 0.69 -13.89 -13.61
N GLY A 451 0.15 -14.76 -12.74
CA GLY A 451 0.60 -16.14 -12.63
C GLY A 451 1.93 -16.35 -11.90
N ARG A 452 2.43 -15.37 -11.17
CA ARG A 452 3.67 -15.43 -10.39
C ARG A 452 3.47 -16.14 -9.03
N THR A 453 2.24 -16.16 -8.53
CA THR A 453 1.82 -16.93 -7.35
C THR A 453 0.45 -17.58 -7.60
N ASP A 454 0.08 -18.59 -6.83
CA ASP A 454 -1.22 -19.25 -6.87
C ASP A 454 -2.20 -18.69 -5.83
N GLY A 455 -3.42 -19.24 -5.79
CA GLY A 455 -4.47 -18.80 -4.86
C GLY A 455 -4.08 -18.99 -3.39
N GLU A 456 -3.38 -20.08 -3.07
CA GLU A 456 -2.84 -20.33 -1.72
C GLU A 456 -1.79 -19.28 -1.34
N GLY A 457 -0.92 -18.88 -2.29
CA GLY A 457 0.09 -17.87 -2.07
C GLY A 457 -0.52 -16.48 -1.86
N LEU A 458 -1.56 -16.11 -2.63
CA LEU A 458 -2.31 -14.88 -2.41
C LEU A 458 -2.98 -14.90 -1.03
N ALA A 459 -3.70 -15.97 -0.67
CA ALA A 459 -4.38 -16.10 0.62
C ALA A 459 -3.39 -15.98 1.79
N ARG A 460 -2.23 -16.65 1.72
CA ARG A 460 -1.18 -16.53 2.74
C ARG A 460 -0.63 -15.11 2.86
N GLY A 461 -0.34 -14.45 1.72
CA GLY A 461 0.20 -13.10 1.72
C GLY A 461 -0.76 -12.09 2.35
N LEU A 462 -2.05 -12.15 2.01
CA LEU A 462 -3.08 -11.28 2.60
C LEU A 462 -3.29 -11.57 4.10
N LEU A 463 -3.28 -12.85 4.48
CA LEU A 463 -3.41 -13.26 5.88
C LEU A 463 -2.23 -12.77 6.73
N ARG A 464 -1.01 -12.80 6.18
CA ARG A 464 0.17 -12.24 6.86
C ARG A 464 0.04 -10.75 7.10
N LEU A 465 -0.43 -9.98 6.11
CA LEU A 465 -0.68 -8.54 6.31
C LEU A 465 -1.72 -8.34 7.42
N MET A 466 -2.84 -9.07 7.40
CA MET A 466 -3.88 -9.00 8.43
C MET A 466 -3.33 -9.35 9.82
N GLU A 467 -2.45 -10.35 9.92
CA GLU A 467 -1.88 -10.79 11.18
C GLU A 467 -0.87 -9.77 11.75
N ASN A 468 -0.10 -9.11 10.89
CA ASN A 468 0.96 -8.21 11.31
C ASN A 468 0.46 -6.81 11.66
N TYR A 469 -0.58 -6.29 10.98
CA TYR A 469 -1.10 -4.96 11.27
C TYR A 469 -2.03 -4.94 12.49
N PRO A 470 -2.03 -3.86 13.31
CA PRO A 470 -3.10 -3.61 14.27
C PRO A 470 -4.47 -3.64 13.58
N PRO A 471 -5.51 -4.25 14.17
CA PRO A 471 -6.81 -4.45 13.50
C PRO A 471 -7.40 -3.15 12.94
N GLN A 472 -7.42 -2.07 13.73
CA GLN A 472 -7.94 -0.77 13.32
C GLN A 472 -7.13 -0.12 12.20
N PHE A 473 -5.82 -0.38 12.15
CA PHE A 473 -4.93 0.10 11.07
C PHE A 473 -5.16 -0.70 9.78
N TYR A 474 -5.27 -2.04 9.90
CA TYR A 474 -5.59 -2.93 8.77
C TYR A 474 -6.91 -2.55 8.10
N GLU A 475 -7.93 -2.20 8.90
CA GLU A 475 -9.22 -1.72 8.42
C GLU A 475 -9.18 -0.33 7.78
N SER A 476 -8.06 0.38 7.92
CA SER A 476 -7.82 1.72 7.36
C SER A 476 -6.82 1.73 6.22
N LEU A 477 -6.20 0.59 5.83
CA LEU A 477 -5.22 0.53 4.75
C LEU A 477 -5.80 1.07 3.43
N LEU A 478 -5.02 1.88 2.71
CA LEU A 478 -5.41 2.39 1.40
C LEU A 478 -5.06 1.36 0.32
N ASN A 479 -6.01 0.48 0.01
CA ASN A 479 -5.85 -0.61 -0.95
C ASN A 479 -5.85 -0.06 -2.39
N LEU A 480 -4.71 -0.06 -3.07
CA LEU A 480 -4.57 0.52 -4.42
C LEU A 480 -4.20 -0.53 -5.47
N MET A 481 -4.65 -0.30 -6.72
CA MET A 481 -4.21 -1.03 -7.92
C MET A 481 -3.40 -0.13 -8.86
N GLY A 482 -3.72 1.15 -8.91
CA GLY A 482 -3.05 2.19 -9.68
C GLY A 482 -2.71 3.40 -8.82
N SER A 483 -1.69 4.15 -9.24
CA SER A 483 -1.34 5.47 -8.71
C SER A 483 -0.57 6.26 -9.77
N HIS A 484 -0.25 7.51 -9.47
CA HIS A 484 0.57 8.36 -10.33
C HIS A 484 2.04 7.92 -10.43
N ASP A 485 2.49 6.94 -9.64
CA ASP A 485 3.89 6.45 -9.59
C ASP A 485 4.09 5.08 -10.23
N VAL A 486 3.01 4.37 -10.54
CA VAL A 486 3.08 3.01 -11.08
C VAL A 486 2.43 2.92 -12.47
N VAL A 487 2.78 1.89 -13.22
CA VAL A 487 2.13 1.54 -14.48
C VAL A 487 0.62 1.38 -14.25
N ARG A 488 -0.21 1.92 -15.15
CA ARG A 488 -1.67 1.80 -15.08
C ARG A 488 -2.11 0.35 -14.92
N ALA A 489 -3.12 0.11 -14.09
CA ALA A 489 -3.54 -1.23 -13.67
C ALA A 489 -3.85 -2.15 -14.87
N ILE A 490 -4.63 -1.69 -15.86
CA ILE A 490 -4.93 -2.47 -17.07
C ILE A 490 -3.66 -2.79 -17.84
N THR A 491 -2.75 -1.82 -18.04
CA THR A 491 -1.48 -2.04 -18.76
C THR A 491 -0.61 -3.08 -18.04
N ALA A 492 -0.45 -2.98 -16.73
CA ALA A 492 0.31 -3.94 -15.95
C ALA A 492 -0.31 -5.36 -16.03
N LEU A 493 -1.63 -5.47 -15.87
CA LEU A 493 -2.37 -6.74 -15.95
C LEU A 493 -2.50 -7.30 -17.38
N SER A 494 -2.17 -6.51 -18.41
CA SER A 494 -1.99 -6.98 -19.78
C SER A 494 -0.67 -7.73 -19.99
N GLY A 495 0.19 -7.81 -18.97
CA GLY A 495 1.51 -8.42 -19.05
C GLY A 495 2.57 -7.49 -19.63
N ALA A 496 2.45 -6.19 -19.41
CA ALA A 496 3.48 -5.21 -19.80
C ALA A 496 4.81 -5.54 -19.13
N PRO A 497 5.94 -5.29 -19.82
CA PRO A 497 7.27 -5.38 -19.21
C PRO A 497 7.37 -4.45 -18.00
N GLU A 498 8.24 -4.80 -17.05
CA GLU A 498 8.59 -3.89 -15.96
C GLU A 498 9.19 -2.59 -16.52
N ARG A 499 8.84 -1.45 -15.94
CA ARG A 499 9.24 -0.12 -16.44
C ARG A 499 10.74 0.01 -16.65
N ASP A 500 11.54 -0.60 -15.75
CA ASP A 500 13.00 -0.52 -15.78
C ASP A 500 13.64 -1.41 -16.86
N ALA A 501 12.86 -2.29 -17.49
CA ALA A 501 13.28 -3.08 -18.64
C ALA A 501 13.18 -2.29 -19.97
N LEU A 502 12.56 -1.11 -19.96
CA LEU A 502 12.30 -0.28 -21.14
C LEU A 502 12.92 1.12 -20.98
N THR A 503 13.45 1.68 -22.08
CA THR A 503 13.79 3.12 -22.13
C THR A 503 12.52 3.98 -22.14
N LYS A 504 12.64 5.29 -21.93
CA LYS A 504 11.46 6.19 -21.99
C LYS A 504 10.80 6.19 -23.37
N GLU A 505 11.59 6.14 -24.43
CA GLU A 505 11.09 6.05 -25.82
C GLU A 505 10.36 4.72 -26.06
N GLN A 506 10.88 3.62 -25.54
CA GLN A 506 10.23 2.31 -25.60
C GLN A 506 8.92 2.28 -24.79
N GLN A 507 8.90 2.93 -23.62
CA GLN A 507 7.68 3.08 -22.82
C GLN A 507 6.62 3.94 -23.57
N ALA A 508 7.05 5.04 -24.21
CA ALA A 508 6.19 5.89 -25.01
C ALA A 508 5.55 5.14 -26.21
N ALA A 509 6.30 4.25 -26.83
CA ALA A 509 5.86 3.46 -27.96
C ALA A 509 5.12 2.16 -27.57
N TYR A 510 5.13 1.79 -26.27
CA TYR A 510 4.54 0.53 -25.83
C TYR A 510 3.00 0.59 -25.88
N SER A 511 2.43 -0.40 -26.53
CA SER A 511 0.99 -0.66 -26.51
C SER A 511 0.77 -2.18 -26.42
N PRO A 512 -0.04 -2.66 -25.49
CA PRO A 512 -0.43 -4.08 -25.47
C PRO A 512 -1.15 -4.46 -26.77
N THR A 513 -1.05 -5.72 -27.19
CA THR A 513 -1.90 -6.23 -28.28
C THR A 513 -3.36 -6.20 -27.86
N ILE A 514 -4.27 -6.33 -28.83
CA ILE A 514 -5.73 -6.35 -28.57
C ILE A 514 -6.08 -7.50 -27.60
N GLU A 515 -5.47 -8.67 -27.78
CA GLU A 515 -5.69 -9.85 -26.94
C GLU A 515 -5.16 -9.63 -25.53
N GLN A 516 -3.96 -9.07 -25.38
CA GLN A 516 -3.36 -8.70 -24.10
C GLN A 516 -4.24 -7.66 -23.38
N LEU A 517 -4.72 -6.65 -24.08
CA LEU A 517 -5.57 -5.62 -23.52
C LEU A 517 -6.91 -6.19 -23.04
N LYS A 518 -7.55 -7.09 -23.83
CA LYS A 518 -8.78 -7.79 -23.41
C LYS A 518 -8.55 -8.63 -22.15
N ALA A 519 -7.45 -9.36 -22.07
CA ALA A 519 -7.10 -10.13 -20.87
C ALA A 519 -6.80 -9.22 -19.67
N GLY A 520 -6.03 -8.15 -19.88
CA GLY A 520 -5.69 -7.17 -18.85
C GLY A 520 -6.93 -6.48 -18.27
N ARG A 521 -7.89 -6.11 -19.13
CA ARG A 521 -9.17 -5.53 -18.72
C ARG A 521 -9.98 -6.49 -17.84
N LYS A 522 -10.11 -7.77 -18.21
CA LYS A 522 -10.83 -8.78 -17.41
C LYS A 522 -10.12 -9.02 -16.08
N ARG A 523 -8.79 -9.18 -16.08
CA ARG A 523 -7.99 -9.32 -14.85
C ARG A 523 -8.15 -8.12 -13.94
N PHE A 524 -8.19 -6.91 -14.50
CA PHE A 524 -8.41 -5.68 -13.72
C PHE A 524 -9.78 -5.66 -13.05
N MET A 525 -10.85 -6.04 -13.76
CA MET A 525 -12.19 -6.13 -13.18
C MET A 525 -12.24 -7.18 -12.06
N ALA A 526 -11.63 -8.35 -12.24
CA ALA A 526 -11.56 -9.38 -11.20
C ALA A 526 -10.71 -8.93 -9.99
N ALA A 527 -9.59 -8.24 -10.22
CA ALA A 527 -8.77 -7.66 -9.15
C ALA A 527 -9.51 -6.56 -8.37
N ALA A 528 -10.28 -5.72 -9.07
CA ALA A 528 -11.14 -4.69 -8.45
C ALA A 528 -12.24 -5.32 -7.57
N ALA A 529 -12.80 -6.47 -7.94
CA ALA A 529 -13.73 -7.19 -7.08
C ALA A 529 -13.09 -7.56 -5.74
N VAL A 530 -11.86 -8.08 -5.75
CA VAL A 530 -11.10 -8.36 -4.51
C VAL A 530 -10.83 -7.06 -3.76
N GLN A 531 -10.30 -6.02 -4.43
CA GLN A 531 -9.97 -4.72 -3.83
C GLN A 531 -11.15 -4.11 -3.07
N TYR A 532 -12.35 -4.12 -3.66
CA TYR A 532 -13.55 -3.53 -3.07
C TYR A 532 -14.16 -4.39 -1.94
N MET A 533 -13.91 -5.70 -1.94
CA MET A 533 -14.42 -6.59 -0.90
C MET A 533 -13.46 -6.77 0.27
N MET A 534 -12.19 -6.35 0.15
CA MET A 534 -11.21 -6.35 1.24
C MET A 534 -11.58 -5.37 2.36
N PRO A 535 -11.13 -5.62 3.61
CA PRO A 535 -11.03 -4.56 4.63
C PRO A 535 -10.13 -3.42 4.16
N GLY A 536 -10.42 -2.20 4.60
CA GLY A 536 -9.67 -1.01 4.21
C GLY A 536 -10.42 -0.12 3.22
N ALA A 537 -9.75 0.92 2.75
CA ALA A 537 -10.26 1.90 1.81
C ALA A 537 -9.77 1.57 0.39
N PRO A 538 -10.62 1.08 -0.53
CA PRO A 538 -10.22 0.88 -1.91
C PRO A 538 -9.89 2.24 -2.55
N CYS A 539 -8.70 2.35 -3.15
CA CYS A 539 -8.24 3.54 -3.86
C CYS A 539 -8.30 3.33 -5.36
N LEU A 540 -9.06 4.18 -6.02
CA LEU A 540 -9.19 4.22 -7.48
C LEU A 540 -8.38 5.40 -8.02
N TYR A 541 -7.41 5.13 -8.88
CA TYR A 541 -6.66 6.18 -9.57
C TYR A 541 -7.45 6.67 -10.78
N TYR A 542 -7.62 8.00 -10.91
CA TYR A 542 -8.46 8.60 -11.95
C TYR A 542 -8.24 7.98 -13.33
N GLY A 543 -9.33 7.62 -13.99
CA GLY A 543 -9.33 7.08 -15.33
C GLY A 543 -9.08 5.57 -15.43
N ASP A 544 -8.67 4.87 -14.35
CA ASP A 544 -8.59 3.40 -14.38
C ASP A 544 -9.97 2.80 -14.61
N GLU A 545 -11.02 3.35 -14.01
CA GLU A 545 -12.42 2.96 -14.21
C GLU A 545 -12.94 3.32 -15.61
N ALA A 546 -12.29 4.27 -16.28
CA ALA A 546 -12.61 4.65 -17.67
C ALA A 546 -11.82 3.87 -18.71
N GLY A 547 -10.97 2.92 -18.28
CA GLY A 547 -10.18 2.08 -19.15
C GLY A 547 -8.85 2.71 -19.61
N LEU A 548 -8.35 3.77 -18.94
CA LEU A 548 -7.08 4.37 -19.30
C LEU A 548 -5.93 3.37 -19.16
N THR A 549 -5.03 3.42 -20.14
CA THR A 549 -3.77 2.66 -20.18
C THR A 549 -2.58 3.60 -20.16
N GLY A 550 -1.39 3.11 -19.85
CA GLY A 550 -0.14 3.87 -19.88
C GLY A 550 0.95 3.16 -19.08
N MET A 551 2.19 3.31 -19.55
CA MET A 551 3.38 2.91 -18.82
C MET A 551 3.59 3.83 -17.61
N ALA A 552 4.70 3.69 -16.89
CA ALA A 552 5.00 4.57 -15.75
C ALA A 552 5.17 6.04 -16.16
N ASP A 553 5.21 6.94 -15.18
CA ASP A 553 5.41 8.38 -15.33
C ASP A 553 6.32 8.75 -16.51
N PRO A 554 5.91 9.68 -17.42
CA PRO A 554 4.67 10.47 -17.39
C PRO A 554 3.46 9.79 -18.08
N PHE A 555 3.61 8.60 -18.66
CA PHE A 555 2.61 7.96 -19.53
C PHE A 555 1.37 7.46 -18.75
N ASN A 556 1.49 7.19 -17.44
CA ASN A 556 0.36 6.88 -16.58
C ASN A 556 -0.47 8.13 -16.19
N ARG A 557 0.00 9.33 -16.56
CA ARG A 557 -0.62 10.62 -16.26
C ARG A 557 -1.33 11.22 -17.47
N GLY A 558 -1.86 10.38 -18.37
CA GLY A 558 -2.73 10.81 -19.47
C GLY A 558 -4.00 11.50 -18.97
N THR A 559 -4.61 12.34 -19.80
CA THR A 559 -5.86 13.02 -19.46
C THR A 559 -7.03 12.06 -19.38
N TYR A 560 -8.01 12.39 -18.50
CA TYR A 560 -9.23 11.61 -18.40
C TYR A 560 -10.02 11.65 -19.72
N PRO A 561 -10.49 10.50 -20.26
CA PRO A 561 -11.06 10.40 -21.61
C PRO A 561 -12.54 10.77 -21.65
N TRP A 562 -12.92 11.95 -21.16
CA TRP A 562 -14.32 12.40 -21.11
C TRP A 562 -15.01 12.28 -22.48
N GLY A 563 -16.12 11.53 -22.52
CA GLY A 563 -16.90 11.23 -23.74
C GLY A 563 -16.39 10.05 -24.54
N GLN A 564 -15.33 9.37 -24.08
CA GLN A 564 -14.73 8.17 -24.70
C GLN A 564 -14.45 7.08 -23.65
N GLU A 565 -15.10 7.16 -22.52
CA GLU A 565 -14.92 6.24 -21.39
C GLU A 565 -15.39 4.81 -21.72
N ASP A 566 -14.74 3.81 -21.15
CA ASP A 566 -15.25 2.45 -21.13
C ASP A 566 -16.45 2.35 -20.19
N THR A 567 -17.64 2.46 -20.76
CA THR A 567 -18.90 2.49 -19.98
C THR A 567 -19.20 1.19 -19.27
N GLU A 568 -18.67 0.04 -19.75
CA GLU A 568 -18.84 -1.24 -19.08
C GLU A 568 -18.00 -1.31 -17.79
N ILE A 569 -16.75 -0.83 -17.83
CA ILE A 569 -15.92 -0.76 -16.63
C ILE A 569 -16.54 0.23 -15.64
N ILE A 570 -17.00 1.41 -16.06
CA ILE A 570 -17.66 2.37 -15.16
C ILE A 570 -18.88 1.73 -14.46
N ALA A 571 -19.77 1.10 -15.24
CA ALA A 571 -20.95 0.43 -14.67
C ALA A 571 -20.56 -0.67 -13.65
N TYR A 572 -19.46 -1.38 -13.93
CA TYR A 572 -18.92 -2.37 -13.01
C TYR A 572 -18.43 -1.74 -11.70
N PHE A 573 -17.66 -0.63 -11.78
CA PHE A 573 -17.21 0.07 -10.58
C PHE A 573 -18.35 0.71 -9.77
N GLN A 574 -19.40 1.21 -10.44
CA GLN A 574 -20.62 1.68 -9.77
C GLN A 574 -21.27 0.54 -8.96
N LYS A 575 -21.37 -0.65 -9.56
CA LYS A 575 -21.89 -1.84 -8.88
C LYS A 575 -20.99 -2.26 -7.72
N LEU A 576 -19.67 -2.27 -7.90
CA LEU A 576 -18.72 -2.54 -6.82
C LEU A 576 -18.86 -1.55 -5.67
N GLY A 577 -19.08 -0.26 -5.96
CA GLY A 577 -19.32 0.78 -4.96
C GLY A 577 -20.58 0.53 -4.11
N GLU A 578 -21.63 -0.01 -4.73
CA GLU A 578 -22.85 -0.42 -3.97
C GLU A 578 -22.59 -1.66 -3.11
N LEU A 579 -21.85 -2.65 -3.65
CA LEU A 579 -21.53 -3.90 -2.95
C LEU A 579 -20.58 -3.67 -1.78
N HIS A 580 -19.62 -2.74 -1.93
CA HIS A 580 -18.64 -2.37 -0.90
C HIS A 580 -19.31 -1.96 0.42
N LYS A 581 -20.49 -1.33 0.37
CA LYS A 581 -21.25 -0.95 1.57
C LYS A 581 -21.62 -2.14 2.45
N ARG A 582 -21.67 -3.35 1.89
CA ARG A 582 -21.96 -4.61 2.58
C ARG A 582 -20.72 -5.37 3.03
N ALA A 583 -19.56 -5.05 2.47
CA ALA A 583 -18.30 -5.70 2.78
C ALA A 583 -17.73 -5.21 4.14
N LYS A 584 -18.41 -5.53 5.25
CA LYS A 584 -18.08 -5.08 6.60
C LYS A 584 -17.70 -6.25 7.52
N GLY A 585 -17.10 -5.91 8.67
CA GLY A 585 -16.68 -6.88 9.68
C GLY A 585 -15.34 -7.56 9.33
N GLY A 586 -14.99 -8.63 10.04
CA GLY A 586 -13.80 -9.40 9.79
C GLY A 586 -13.80 -10.11 8.44
N CYS A 587 -12.70 -10.75 8.09
CA CYS A 587 -12.59 -11.52 6.86
C CYS A 587 -11.74 -12.79 7.03
N ALA A 588 -11.92 -13.73 6.10
CA ALA A 588 -11.12 -14.92 5.96
C ALA A 588 -10.85 -15.21 4.48
N PHE A 589 -9.74 -15.86 4.22
CA PHE A 589 -9.22 -16.13 2.88
C PHE A 589 -9.07 -17.63 2.63
N ALA A 590 -9.35 -18.05 1.42
CA ALA A 590 -9.05 -19.38 0.91
C ALA A 590 -8.44 -19.25 -0.48
N GLY A 591 -7.59 -20.22 -0.87
CA GLY A 591 -7.01 -20.26 -2.19
C GLY A 591 -6.72 -21.70 -2.61
N ARG A 592 -6.85 -21.97 -3.91
CA ARG A 592 -6.53 -23.29 -4.50
C ARG A 592 -6.19 -23.14 -5.98
N GLY A 593 -4.92 -23.35 -6.33
CA GLY A 593 -4.46 -23.23 -7.72
C GLY A 593 -4.76 -21.85 -8.32
N ASP A 594 -5.60 -21.80 -9.34
CA ASP A 594 -5.95 -20.56 -10.05
C ASP A 594 -7.11 -19.78 -9.41
N VAL A 595 -7.64 -20.24 -8.28
CA VAL A 595 -8.79 -19.61 -7.62
C VAL A 595 -8.41 -19.06 -6.26
N PHE A 596 -8.90 -17.86 -5.98
CA PHE A 596 -8.88 -17.23 -4.65
C PHE A 596 -10.29 -16.89 -4.21
N ALA A 597 -10.57 -17.02 -2.91
CA ALA A 597 -11.83 -16.67 -2.29
C ALA A 597 -11.60 -15.82 -1.03
N LEU A 598 -12.43 -14.79 -0.89
CA LEU A 598 -12.53 -13.92 0.27
C LEU A 598 -13.93 -14.06 0.88
N TYR A 599 -14.01 -14.36 2.15
CA TYR A 599 -15.24 -14.43 2.94
C TYR A 599 -15.35 -13.22 3.86
N ARG A 600 -16.52 -12.58 3.87
CA ARG A 600 -16.97 -11.61 4.88
C ARG A 600 -18.36 -12.02 5.35
N PRO A 601 -18.87 -11.53 6.51
CA PRO A 601 -20.15 -11.97 7.07
C PRO A 601 -21.34 -11.91 6.10
N GLU A 602 -21.37 -10.89 5.23
CA GLU A 602 -22.46 -10.69 4.26
C GLU A 602 -22.05 -10.95 2.79
N VAL A 603 -20.76 -11.11 2.50
CA VAL A 603 -20.24 -11.15 1.12
C VAL A 603 -19.18 -12.24 0.96
N ILE A 604 -19.26 -12.97 -0.14
CA ILE A 604 -18.20 -13.88 -0.59
C ILE A 604 -17.76 -13.42 -1.97
N CYS A 605 -16.46 -13.15 -2.13
CA CYS A 605 -15.86 -12.83 -3.42
C CYS A 605 -14.94 -13.96 -3.85
N MET A 606 -15.15 -14.50 -5.04
CA MET A 606 -14.29 -15.54 -5.64
C MET A 606 -13.79 -15.05 -6.98
N VAL A 607 -12.51 -15.31 -7.29
CA VAL A 607 -11.88 -14.89 -8.55
C VAL A 607 -11.07 -16.04 -9.16
N ASN A 608 -11.11 -16.10 -10.50
CA ASN A 608 -10.33 -17.01 -11.32
C ASN A 608 -9.29 -16.23 -12.14
N ARG A 609 -8.00 -16.54 -11.98
CA ARG A 609 -6.92 -15.91 -12.76
C ARG A 609 -6.62 -16.60 -14.08
N SER A 610 -7.16 -17.81 -14.31
CA SER A 610 -6.87 -18.62 -15.49
C SER A 610 -7.61 -18.12 -16.73
N CYS A 611 -7.08 -18.43 -17.92
CA CYS A 611 -7.75 -18.18 -19.19
C CYS A 611 -8.86 -19.19 -19.54
N GLU A 612 -9.09 -20.19 -18.67
CA GLU A 612 -10.14 -21.20 -18.80
C GLU A 612 -11.19 -21.03 -17.70
N PRO A 613 -12.43 -21.48 -17.92
CA PRO A 613 -13.43 -21.58 -16.85
C PRO A 613 -12.95 -22.55 -15.76
N VAL A 614 -13.22 -22.24 -14.51
CA VAL A 614 -12.86 -23.08 -13.36
C VAL A 614 -14.03 -23.22 -12.42
N THR A 615 -14.32 -24.43 -11.94
CA THR A 615 -15.25 -24.64 -10.83
C THR A 615 -14.51 -24.43 -9.51
N ALA A 616 -14.83 -23.35 -8.83
CA ALA A 616 -14.35 -23.05 -7.48
C ALA A 616 -15.18 -23.80 -6.44
N CYS A 617 -14.51 -24.56 -5.56
CA CYS A 617 -15.17 -25.29 -4.46
C CYS A 617 -14.37 -25.10 -3.17
N PHE A 618 -15.03 -24.53 -2.13
CA PHE A 618 -14.44 -24.29 -0.82
C PHE A 618 -15.41 -24.70 0.29
N ALA A 619 -14.88 -25.31 1.36
CA ALA A 619 -15.61 -25.57 2.60
C ALA A 619 -15.20 -24.53 3.68
N ASP A 620 -16.00 -24.39 4.76
CA ASP A 620 -15.71 -23.48 5.89
C ASP A 620 -14.27 -23.63 6.40
N LYS A 621 -13.77 -24.85 6.51
CA LYS A 621 -12.42 -25.17 7.00
C LYS A 621 -11.29 -24.72 6.07
N ASP A 622 -11.58 -24.40 4.82
CA ASP A 622 -10.59 -23.96 3.83
C ASP A 622 -10.24 -22.48 4.03
N PHE A 623 -11.12 -21.74 4.73
CA PHE A 623 -10.94 -20.33 5.04
C PHE A 623 -10.15 -20.11 6.33
N CYS A 624 -9.21 -19.19 6.29
CA CYS A 624 -8.43 -18.75 7.44
C CYS A 624 -8.40 -17.23 7.52
N GLY A 625 -8.63 -16.67 8.71
CA GLY A 625 -8.68 -15.23 8.92
C GLY A 625 -8.99 -14.86 10.37
N ASN A 626 -9.37 -13.60 10.59
CA ASN A 626 -9.77 -13.10 11.91
C ASN A 626 -11.22 -13.44 12.28
N ILE A 627 -11.96 -14.10 11.39
CA ILE A 627 -13.29 -14.69 11.63
C ILE A 627 -13.35 -16.10 11.06
N ARG A 628 -14.29 -16.89 11.55
CA ARG A 628 -14.64 -18.19 10.94
C ARG A 628 -15.60 -17.98 9.78
N ALA A 629 -15.37 -18.68 8.67
CA ALA A 629 -16.35 -18.73 7.60
C ALA A 629 -17.55 -19.61 8.02
N GLU A 630 -18.74 -19.13 7.69
CA GLU A 630 -20.02 -19.82 7.91
C GLU A 630 -20.78 -19.82 6.60
N LEU A 631 -20.50 -20.82 5.75
CA LEU A 631 -21.14 -20.99 4.45
C LEU A 631 -22.51 -21.67 4.61
N GLU A 632 -23.44 -21.33 3.75
CA GLU A 632 -24.68 -22.09 3.63
C GLU A 632 -24.37 -23.54 3.23
N ASN A 633 -24.83 -24.50 4.01
CA ASN A 633 -24.50 -25.94 3.85
C ASN A 633 -23.02 -26.29 4.05
N GLY A 634 -22.18 -25.45 4.68
CA GLY A 634 -20.79 -25.71 5.00
C GLY A 634 -19.82 -25.74 3.81
N CYS A 635 -20.30 -25.44 2.61
CA CYS A 635 -19.46 -25.35 1.40
C CYS A 635 -20.09 -24.43 0.35
N ILE A 636 -19.24 -23.94 -0.55
CA ILE A 636 -19.64 -23.14 -1.71
C ILE A 636 -19.02 -23.71 -2.97
N GLU A 637 -19.81 -23.79 -4.03
CA GLU A 637 -19.35 -24.20 -5.36
C GLU A 637 -19.88 -23.21 -6.40
N ARG A 638 -19.00 -22.72 -7.28
CA ARG A 638 -19.35 -21.81 -8.38
C ARG A 638 -18.45 -22.03 -9.57
N GLU A 639 -19.03 -21.96 -10.76
CA GLU A 639 -18.29 -21.87 -12.02
C GLU A 639 -17.88 -20.40 -12.23
N LEU A 640 -16.59 -20.16 -12.40
CA LEU A 640 -15.99 -18.85 -12.64
C LEU A 640 -15.52 -18.78 -14.10
N PRO A 641 -15.90 -17.76 -14.87
CA PRO A 641 -15.43 -17.58 -16.23
C PRO A 641 -13.92 -17.27 -16.27
N PRO A 642 -13.28 -17.32 -17.45
CA PRO A 642 -11.89 -16.93 -17.63
C PRO A 642 -11.64 -15.49 -17.15
N TYR A 643 -10.65 -15.33 -16.25
CA TYR A 643 -10.31 -14.06 -15.61
C TYR A 643 -11.51 -13.39 -14.93
N GLY A 644 -12.46 -14.18 -14.43
CA GLY A 644 -13.72 -13.68 -13.91
C GLY A 644 -13.79 -13.64 -12.39
N ALA A 645 -14.81 -12.95 -11.91
CA ALA A 645 -15.17 -12.84 -10.50
C ALA A 645 -16.63 -13.24 -10.28
N ALA A 646 -16.94 -13.76 -9.08
CA ALA A 646 -18.30 -13.89 -8.55
C ALA A 646 -18.35 -13.24 -7.18
N ILE A 647 -19.30 -12.34 -6.97
CA ILE A 647 -19.59 -11.75 -5.67
C ILE A 647 -20.98 -12.22 -5.27
N LEU A 648 -21.05 -12.94 -4.16
CA LEU A 648 -22.26 -13.50 -3.61
C LEU A 648 -22.64 -12.75 -2.33
N ILE A 649 -23.91 -12.42 -2.21
CA ILE A 649 -24.45 -11.75 -1.03
C ILE A 649 -25.28 -12.76 -0.26
N LYS A 650 -25.04 -12.90 1.04
CA LYS A 650 -25.78 -13.81 1.91
C LYS A 650 -27.29 -13.50 1.84
N GLY A 651 -28.09 -14.51 1.48
CA GLY A 651 -29.52 -14.37 1.32
C GLY A 651 -30.01 -13.79 -0.01
N GLN A 652 -29.13 -13.55 -0.98
CA GLN A 652 -29.49 -13.12 -2.34
C GLN A 652 -28.61 -13.84 -3.38
N GLU A 653 -29.21 -14.42 -4.41
CA GLU A 653 -28.46 -14.88 -5.58
C GLU A 653 -28.27 -13.71 -6.55
N GLU A 654 -27.20 -12.92 -6.39
CA GLU A 654 -26.81 -11.96 -7.43
C GLU A 654 -25.58 -12.47 -8.20
N ARG A 655 -25.70 -12.50 -9.52
CA ARG A 655 -24.60 -12.74 -10.45
C ARG A 655 -23.98 -11.38 -10.80
N ALA A 656 -22.74 -11.17 -10.44
CA ALA A 656 -21.95 -10.00 -10.88
C ALA A 656 -21.35 -10.24 -12.27
#